data_771c545b97554a348579dea8ce765272
#
_entry.id   771c545b97554a348579dea8ce765272
#
_cell.length_a   1.000
_cell.length_b   1.000
_cell.length_c   1.000
_cell.angle_alpha   90.00
_cell.angle_beta   90.00
_cell.angle_gamma   90.00
#
_symmetry.space_group_name_H-M   'P 1'
#
loop_
_entity.id
_entity.type
_entity.pdbx_description
1 polymer ?
#
loop_
_entity_poly.entity_id
_entity_poly.type
_entity_poly.pdbx_seq_one_letter_code
_entity_poly.pdbx_strand_id
1 'polypeptide(L)'
;MFVPACGGTRPMPTLEEYSFGTAEFVEELRENFFEGKKEEGVGAMESATAAPLRELGERWRGACGNRCSSAVRIIDLQKKSSSDLTVRVEFRLQGWAREDSPERVAANVFFDLSLFRRRTPESFPDGRWQLRSALAVNGPAVIQRGVPHLFEEAASRGLVAPHEPLDPVESTNLCLPATHHHPGVLLVDVDGDGFIDVIVPNRHPRLFLNDGTGHFRDATAGSGLDLLPEMEASGGVAADVDGDGLADLFLSNHISPCRLLKNLGNGKFRDVTQEWGLAGLSGPFTSAVFFDADRDGRVDLFVASYGDARVTGPVYDGRNGGGDRFFRNVERNGHPFFVDETAASGLGDVGWGLAAGACDADDDGDDDLYVANDFGKNGFFENRSTFGHPFFVNIARTNGTEDEGYGMGVAWGDYDGDGRWDLHVSDYWTPYRWILNDSRWPMPPLPGVGLVRPYMGKMMRRRSGGDALFRNLGGLKFARTSEAAGVADGGWAWGAEFVDLDGKGREDLLVVNGMFRATTGVDDEISFWNAMGREGVNFHDGVWGGIDFGVNGMASRTPKRLFWNRGDGTFEERAFVEGFDTLEDTRGLAYADLDGDGAPEVVLSCFRGPLHLYRNAWGEGGGRVVVRLSADHGLNRDALGAVVRLRVNGRVQLREVRAGSSYLSQSSHDLLFGLGGAKAADVIEVRWPDGRRDTLHDVPAGTLVTLVEGRKEKRDFLRR
;
A
#
# COMPACT_ATOMS: atom_id res chain seq x y z
N MET A 1 59.47 10.12 -24.29
CA MET A 1 58.95 9.32 -25.41
C MET A 1 57.54 9.77 -25.73
N PHE A 2 57.39 10.44 -26.81
CA PHE A 2 56.11 10.90 -27.32
C PHE A 2 55.31 9.70 -27.83
N VAL A 3 54.05 9.58 -27.41
CA VAL A 3 53.06 8.74 -28.12
C VAL A 3 52.09 9.69 -28.81
N PRO A 4 51.83 9.52 -30.11
CA PRO A 4 51.01 10.47 -30.85
C PRO A 4 49.55 10.35 -30.52
N ALA A 5 48.88 11.51 -30.43
CA ALA A 5 47.45 11.63 -30.34
C ALA A 5 46.76 11.09 -31.61
N CYS A 6 46.11 9.97 -31.53
CA CYS A 6 45.19 9.50 -32.55
C CYS A 6 43.78 10.03 -32.29
N GLY A 7 43.30 10.72 -33.31
CA GLY A 7 41.93 10.91 -33.73
C GLY A 7 40.85 11.15 -32.69
N GLY A 8 40.30 12.36 -32.71
CA GLY A 8 39.13 12.72 -31.91
C GLY A 8 37.93 11.79 -32.14
N THR A 9 37.71 10.90 -31.20
CA THR A 9 36.41 10.30 -31.00
C THR A 9 35.54 11.34 -30.29
N ARG A 10 34.51 11.86 -31.01
CA ARG A 10 33.44 12.61 -30.34
C ARG A 10 32.99 11.81 -29.13
N PRO A 11 32.79 12.44 -27.95
CA PRO A 11 32.22 11.74 -26.83
C PRO A 11 30.90 11.12 -27.26
N MET A 12 30.68 9.87 -26.89
CA MET A 12 29.39 9.23 -27.16
C MET A 12 28.31 10.05 -26.44
N PRO A 13 27.13 10.26 -27.07
CA PRO A 13 26.04 10.99 -26.44
C PRO A 13 25.74 10.39 -25.08
N THR A 14 25.47 11.25 -24.10
CA THR A 14 25.15 10.85 -22.73
C THR A 14 23.83 10.10 -22.72
N LEU A 15 23.56 9.35 -21.65
CA LEU A 15 22.27 8.66 -21.48
C LEU A 15 21.10 9.66 -21.48
N GLU A 16 21.33 10.89 -20.98
CA GLU A 16 20.39 12.00 -21.05
C GLU A 16 20.01 12.38 -22.47
N GLU A 17 20.99 12.50 -23.37
CA GLU A 17 20.72 12.82 -24.79
C GLU A 17 19.96 11.68 -25.48
N TYR A 18 20.16 10.42 -25.06
CA TYR A 18 19.41 9.28 -25.58
C TYR A 18 18.02 9.16 -24.97
N SER A 19 17.89 9.33 -23.65
CA SER A 19 16.61 9.23 -22.94
C SER A 19 15.68 10.37 -23.32
N PHE A 20 16.21 11.60 -23.40
CA PHE A 20 15.43 12.78 -23.77
C PHE A 20 14.88 12.67 -25.21
N GLY A 21 15.71 12.39 -26.19
CA GLY A 21 15.24 12.23 -27.57
C GLY A 21 14.32 11.03 -27.79
N THR A 22 14.44 9.99 -26.99
CA THR A 22 13.52 8.83 -27.03
C THR A 22 12.20 9.14 -26.35
N ALA A 23 12.22 9.81 -25.20
CA ALA A 23 11.03 10.24 -24.50
C ALA A 23 10.20 11.22 -25.33
N GLU A 24 10.87 12.20 -25.98
CA GLU A 24 10.24 13.15 -26.89
C GLU A 24 9.58 12.44 -28.07
N PHE A 25 10.25 11.46 -28.68
CA PHE A 25 9.69 10.68 -29.78
C PHE A 25 8.49 9.81 -29.35
N VAL A 26 8.56 9.19 -28.18
CA VAL A 26 7.46 8.37 -27.64
C VAL A 26 6.26 9.26 -27.30
N GLU A 27 6.49 10.46 -26.78
CA GLU A 27 5.46 11.45 -26.52
C GLU A 27 4.80 11.94 -27.83
N GLU A 28 5.58 12.19 -28.87
CA GLU A 28 5.10 12.50 -30.20
C GLU A 28 4.21 11.38 -30.76
N LEU A 29 4.57 10.11 -30.54
CA LEU A 29 3.70 8.97 -30.90
C LEU A 29 2.37 9.01 -30.14
N ARG A 30 2.40 9.30 -28.84
CA ARG A 30 1.20 9.43 -28.01
C ARG A 30 0.24 10.49 -28.56
N GLU A 31 0.74 11.70 -28.78
CA GLU A 31 -0.05 12.83 -29.29
C GLU A 31 -0.70 12.53 -30.64
N ASN A 32 0.05 11.92 -31.54
CA ASN A 32 -0.43 11.63 -32.88
C ASN A 32 -1.47 10.49 -32.93
N PHE A 33 -1.27 9.41 -32.16
CA PHE A 33 -2.16 8.25 -32.24
C PHE A 33 -3.41 8.40 -31.37
N PHE A 34 -3.29 9.03 -30.21
CA PHE A 34 -4.37 9.07 -29.22
C PHE A 34 -5.06 10.42 -29.11
N GLU A 35 -4.35 11.53 -29.29
CA GLU A 35 -4.93 12.87 -29.21
C GLU A 35 -5.30 13.45 -30.58
N GLY A 36 -4.87 12.82 -31.67
CA GLY A 36 -5.23 13.24 -33.03
C GLY A 36 -4.59 14.54 -33.50
N LYS A 37 -3.53 15.00 -32.80
CA LYS A 37 -2.74 16.15 -33.27
C LYS A 37 -1.93 15.75 -34.48
N LYS A 38 -2.16 16.43 -35.61
CA LYS A 38 -1.36 16.26 -36.83
C LYS A 38 -0.25 17.30 -36.84
N GLU A 39 0.97 16.93 -36.51
CA GLU A 39 2.13 17.75 -36.84
C GLU A 39 2.79 17.27 -38.14
N GLU A 40 3.21 18.23 -38.97
CA GLU A 40 3.98 17.98 -40.18
C GLU A 40 5.37 17.45 -39.79
N GLY A 41 5.62 16.18 -40.03
CA GLY A 41 6.95 15.59 -39.82
C GLY A 41 7.00 14.09 -39.60
N VAL A 42 5.88 13.46 -39.33
CA VAL A 42 5.82 12.02 -39.04
C VAL A 42 5.55 11.17 -40.29
N GLY A 43 6.32 11.36 -41.34
CA GLY A 43 6.23 10.53 -42.54
C GLY A 43 6.51 9.03 -42.35
N ALA A 44 6.86 8.60 -41.13
CA ALA A 44 7.06 7.20 -40.78
C ALA A 44 5.80 6.49 -40.30
N MET A 45 4.70 7.21 -40.04
CA MET A 45 3.47 6.63 -39.42
C MET A 45 2.48 6.02 -40.42
N GLU A 46 2.69 6.18 -41.69
CA GLU A 46 1.85 5.56 -42.74
C GLU A 46 2.23 4.12 -43.05
N SER A 47 3.33 3.61 -42.46
CA SER A 47 3.81 2.25 -42.72
C SER A 47 2.93 1.19 -42.05
N ALA A 48 2.87 0.00 -42.67
CA ALA A 48 2.20 -1.18 -42.11
C ALA A 48 2.75 -1.56 -40.73
N THR A 49 3.95 -1.11 -40.38
CA THR A 49 4.64 -1.38 -39.10
C THR A 49 4.03 -0.65 -37.90
N ALA A 50 3.29 0.45 -38.13
CA ALA A 50 2.56 1.19 -37.06
C ALA A 50 1.09 0.75 -36.92
N ALA A 51 0.65 -0.26 -37.70
CA ALA A 51 -0.74 -0.69 -37.73
C ALA A 51 -1.32 -0.99 -36.33
N PRO A 52 -0.64 -1.70 -35.39
CA PRO A 52 -1.19 -1.98 -34.06
C PRO A 52 -1.46 -0.73 -33.22
N LEU A 53 -0.58 0.28 -33.28
CA LEU A 53 -0.78 1.57 -32.58
C LEU A 53 -1.94 2.36 -33.21
N ARG A 54 -2.02 2.35 -34.51
CA ARG A 54 -3.10 3.04 -35.24
C ARG A 54 -4.47 2.43 -34.94
N GLU A 55 -4.56 1.10 -35.01
CA GLU A 55 -5.77 0.37 -34.68
C GLU A 55 -6.22 0.68 -33.24
N LEU A 56 -5.31 0.65 -32.27
CA LEU A 56 -5.62 1.02 -30.91
C LEU A 56 -6.10 2.47 -30.80
N GLY A 57 -5.40 3.42 -31.46
CA GLY A 57 -5.77 4.83 -31.44
C GLY A 57 -7.15 5.10 -32.06
N GLU A 58 -7.50 4.39 -33.15
CA GLU A 58 -8.84 4.49 -33.75
C GLU A 58 -9.92 3.91 -32.83
N ARG A 59 -9.69 2.76 -32.24
CA ARG A 59 -10.60 2.14 -31.27
C ARG A 59 -10.77 3.03 -30.02
N TRP A 60 -9.68 3.62 -29.54
CA TRP A 60 -9.70 4.53 -28.39
C TRP A 60 -10.53 5.77 -28.68
N ARG A 61 -10.25 6.48 -29.78
CA ARG A 61 -11.02 7.66 -30.18
C ARG A 61 -12.50 7.36 -30.44
N GLY A 62 -12.82 6.15 -30.91
CA GLY A 62 -14.18 5.69 -31.07
C GLY A 62 -14.88 5.33 -29.73
N ALA A 63 -14.11 5.00 -28.73
CA ALA A 63 -14.63 4.62 -27.41
C ALA A 63 -14.78 5.83 -26.46
N CYS A 64 -13.99 6.88 -26.66
CA CYS A 64 -13.86 8.03 -25.78
C CYS A 64 -14.47 9.26 -26.44
N GLY A 65 -15.20 10.07 -25.66
CA GLY A 65 -15.72 11.38 -26.08
C GLY A 65 -14.63 12.46 -26.09
N ASN A 66 -15.04 13.71 -25.94
CA ASN A 66 -14.11 14.86 -25.96
C ASN A 66 -13.25 15.01 -24.70
N ARG A 67 -13.54 14.26 -23.63
CA ARG A 67 -12.83 14.31 -22.34
C ARG A 67 -11.92 13.10 -22.20
N CYS A 68 -10.90 13.02 -23.05
CA CYS A 68 -9.89 11.96 -23.07
C CYS A 68 -8.53 12.48 -22.60
N SER A 69 -7.82 11.65 -21.88
CA SER A 69 -6.43 11.86 -21.57
C SER A 69 -5.61 10.62 -21.97
N SER A 70 -4.37 10.82 -22.28
CA SER A 70 -3.42 9.76 -22.55
C SER A 70 -2.09 10.10 -21.91
N ALA A 71 -1.45 9.10 -21.34
CA ALA A 71 -0.09 9.19 -20.81
C ALA A 71 0.76 8.07 -21.40
N VAL A 72 2.04 8.31 -21.51
CA VAL A 72 3.00 7.29 -21.95
C VAL A 72 4.13 7.18 -20.97
N ARG A 73 4.55 5.94 -20.69
CA ARG A 73 5.70 5.66 -19.83
C ARG A 73 6.64 4.69 -20.54
N ILE A 74 7.94 4.95 -20.45
CA ILE A 74 8.97 4.02 -20.92
C ILE A 74 9.22 3.02 -19.78
N ILE A 75 8.96 1.73 -20.05
CA ILE A 75 9.09 0.65 -19.08
C ILE A 75 10.45 -0.03 -19.19
N ASP A 76 10.95 -0.20 -20.39
CA ASP A 76 12.27 -0.82 -20.64
C ASP A 76 12.90 -0.24 -21.87
N LEU A 77 14.23 -0.19 -21.87
CA LEU A 77 15.01 0.34 -22.99
C LEU A 77 16.23 -0.54 -23.24
N GLN A 78 16.28 -1.18 -24.40
CA GLN A 78 17.36 -2.07 -24.79
C GLN A 78 18.06 -1.55 -26.04
N LYS A 79 19.29 -1.09 -25.88
CA LYS A 79 20.14 -0.65 -27.00
C LYS A 79 20.75 -1.86 -27.69
N LYS A 80 20.42 -2.06 -28.95
CA LYS A 80 21.02 -3.11 -29.80
C LYS A 80 22.29 -2.64 -30.54
N SER A 81 22.30 -1.37 -30.94
CA SER A 81 23.48 -0.73 -31.59
C SER A 81 23.43 0.78 -31.42
N SER A 82 24.37 1.52 -31.96
CA SER A 82 24.34 2.99 -31.98
C SER A 82 23.16 3.57 -32.76
N SER A 83 22.55 2.78 -33.62
CA SER A 83 21.44 3.18 -34.52
C SER A 83 20.15 2.40 -34.28
N ASP A 84 20.13 1.39 -33.40
CA ASP A 84 18.99 0.53 -33.17
C ASP A 84 18.68 0.41 -31.69
N LEU A 85 17.40 0.58 -31.35
CA LEU A 85 16.88 0.59 -29.99
C LEU A 85 15.55 -0.18 -29.92
N THR A 86 15.34 -0.96 -28.88
CA THR A 86 14.02 -1.48 -28.55
C THR A 86 13.56 -0.81 -27.27
N VAL A 87 12.34 -0.29 -27.26
CA VAL A 87 11.73 0.42 -26.14
C VAL A 87 10.42 -0.26 -25.80
N ARG A 88 10.25 -0.72 -24.58
CA ARG A 88 8.93 -1.10 -24.07
C ARG A 88 8.25 0.13 -23.49
N VAL A 89 7.07 0.42 -23.97
CA VAL A 89 6.26 1.56 -23.52
C VAL A 89 4.90 1.08 -23.01
N GLU A 90 4.41 1.78 -22.03
CA GLU A 90 3.04 1.67 -21.55
C GLU A 90 2.26 2.92 -21.98
N PHE A 91 1.11 2.74 -22.64
CA PHE A 91 0.15 3.80 -22.86
C PHE A 91 -1.02 3.63 -21.89
N ARG A 92 -1.23 4.64 -21.04
CA ARG A 92 -2.38 4.75 -20.15
C ARG A 92 -3.39 5.70 -20.77
N LEU A 93 -4.56 5.19 -21.05
CA LEU A 93 -5.64 5.90 -21.71
C LEU A 93 -6.83 5.97 -20.77
N GLN A 94 -7.33 7.17 -20.50
CA GLN A 94 -8.43 7.41 -19.59
C GLN A 94 -9.36 8.47 -20.15
N GLY A 95 -10.67 8.35 -19.90
CA GLY A 95 -11.64 9.32 -20.38
C GLY A 95 -13.09 8.91 -20.10
N TRP A 96 -14.02 9.64 -20.71
CA TRP A 96 -15.45 9.40 -20.61
C TRP A 96 -16.01 9.00 -21.95
N ALA A 97 -16.93 8.03 -21.97
CA ALA A 97 -17.54 7.52 -23.20
C ALA A 97 -18.29 8.61 -23.98
N ARG A 98 -18.89 9.58 -23.26
CA ARG A 98 -19.54 10.79 -23.81
C ARG A 98 -19.35 11.94 -22.82
N GLU A 99 -19.51 13.18 -23.32
CA GLU A 99 -19.31 14.38 -22.50
C GLU A 99 -20.27 14.45 -21.28
N ASP A 100 -21.51 13.98 -21.47
CA ASP A 100 -22.58 14.00 -20.44
C ASP A 100 -22.78 12.63 -19.75
N SER A 101 -21.92 11.66 -20.01
CA SER A 101 -22.07 10.32 -19.46
C SER A 101 -21.20 10.12 -18.22
N PRO A 102 -21.72 9.49 -17.16
CA PRO A 102 -20.88 9.03 -16.05
C PRO A 102 -19.98 7.86 -16.47
N GLU A 103 -20.25 7.21 -17.63
CA GLU A 103 -19.48 6.06 -18.09
C GLU A 103 -18.04 6.45 -18.38
N ARG A 104 -17.09 5.83 -17.67
CA ARG A 104 -15.66 6.00 -17.85
C ARG A 104 -15.10 4.93 -18.77
N VAL A 105 -14.06 5.26 -19.48
CA VAL A 105 -13.32 4.35 -20.36
C VAL A 105 -11.84 4.41 -20.03
N ALA A 106 -11.20 3.27 -19.97
CA ALA A 106 -9.76 3.18 -19.72
C ALA A 106 -9.12 2.07 -20.54
N ALA A 107 -7.86 2.22 -20.88
CA ALA A 107 -7.05 1.14 -21.41
C ALA A 107 -5.60 1.29 -20.93
N ASN A 108 -4.98 0.18 -20.57
CA ASN A 108 -3.58 0.11 -20.24
C ASN A 108 -2.90 -0.87 -21.20
N VAL A 109 -1.97 -0.40 -22.02
CA VAL A 109 -1.45 -1.17 -23.13
C VAL A 109 0.05 -1.05 -23.23
N PHE A 110 0.71 -2.18 -23.37
CA PHE A 110 2.16 -2.26 -23.50
C PHE A 110 2.56 -2.57 -24.96
N PHE A 111 3.55 -1.83 -25.45
CA PHE A 111 4.14 -2.06 -26.75
C PHE A 111 5.65 -2.18 -26.67
N ASP A 112 6.19 -3.12 -27.43
CA ASP A 112 7.61 -3.16 -27.77
C ASP A 112 7.83 -2.43 -29.09
N LEU A 113 8.47 -1.27 -29.01
CA LEU A 113 8.79 -0.42 -30.16
C LEU A 113 10.23 -0.69 -30.59
N SER A 114 10.42 -1.08 -31.83
CA SER A 114 11.76 -1.11 -32.46
C SER A 114 12.01 0.22 -33.18
N LEU A 115 13.01 0.94 -32.72
CA LEU A 115 13.39 2.26 -33.24
C LEU A 115 14.73 2.19 -33.93
N PHE A 116 14.93 3.02 -34.96
CA PHE A 116 16.21 3.17 -35.64
C PHE A 116 16.50 4.62 -35.95
N ARG A 117 17.80 4.97 -36.03
CA ARG A 117 18.26 6.29 -36.53
C ARG A 117 18.87 6.16 -37.88
N ARG A 118 18.40 6.96 -38.85
CA ARG A 118 19.07 7.19 -40.13
C ARG A 118 20.00 8.39 -40.00
N ARG A 119 21.30 8.20 -40.20
CA ARG A 119 22.23 9.32 -40.40
C ARG A 119 22.12 9.77 -41.88
N THR A 120 21.57 10.95 -42.09
CA THR A 120 21.67 11.62 -43.38
C THR A 120 22.71 12.75 -43.26
N PRO A 121 23.59 12.95 -44.25
CA PRO A 121 24.68 13.93 -44.15
C PRO A 121 24.22 15.39 -44.04
N GLU A 122 23.00 15.73 -44.38
CA GLU A 122 22.56 17.09 -44.64
C GLU A 122 21.53 17.70 -43.66
N SER A 123 20.97 16.92 -42.76
CA SER A 123 19.98 17.45 -41.85
C SER A 123 19.98 16.74 -40.48
N PHE A 124 20.52 17.41 -39.51
CA PHE A 124 20.68 17.04 -38.10
C PHE A 124 21.92 16.17 -37.78
N PRO A 125 22.86 16.68 -37.00
CA PRO A 125 24.04 15.92 -36.59
C PRO A 125 23.71 14.69 -35.78
N ASP A 126 22.51 14.60 -35.16
CA ASP A 126 22.11 13.50 -34.24
C ASP A 126 21.03 12.55 -34.77
N GLY A 127 20.42 12.81 -35.94
CA GLY A 127 19.39 11.96 -36.56
C GLY A 127 18.16 11.74 -35.65
N ARG A 128 16.95 11.95 -36.18
CA ARG A 128 15.71 11.59 -35.42
C ARG A 128 15.51 10.09 -35.38
N TRP A 129 14.90 9.60 -34.28
CA TRP A 129 14.42 8.23 -34.18
C TRP A 129 13.25 7.99 -35.13
N GLN A 130 13.20 6.82 -35.71
CA GLN A 130 12.10 6.38 -36.59
C GLN A 130 11.60 5.02 -36.12
N LEU A 131 10.28 4.82 -36.15
CA LEU A 131 9.65 3.56 -35.76
C LEU A 131 9.87 2.51 -36.88
N ARG A 132 10.48 1.37 -36.52
CA ARG A 132 10.62 0.20 -37.41
C ARG A 132 9.47 -0.77 -37.24
N SER A 133 9.04 -1.01 -35.98
CA SER A 133 7.90 -1.87 -35.67
C SER A 133 7.33 -1.54 -34.31
N ALA A 134 6.03 -1.80 -34.14
CA ALA A 134 5.34 -1.79 -32.87
C ALA A 134 4.64 -3.13 -32.67
N LEU A 135 4.91 -3.81 -31.56
CA LEU A 135 4.33 -5.09 -31.21
C LEU A 135 3.62 -4.97 -29.86
N ALA A 136 2.32 -5.24 -29.85
CA ALA A 136 1.58 -5.27 -28.58
C ALA A 136 2.08 -6.43 -27.70
N VAL A 137 2.36 -6.12 -26.44
CA VAL A 137 2.76 -7.12 -25.43
C VAL A 137 1.51 -7.62 -24.74
N ASN A 138 1.41 -8.93 -24.52
CA ASN A 138 0.26 -9.57 -23.85
C ASN A 138 -1.07 -9.55 -24.65
N GLY A 139 -1.03 -9.41 -25.98
CA GLY A 139 -2.22 -9.52 -26.84
C GLY A 139 -2.89 -8.18 -27.18
N PRO A 140 -4.09 -8.19 -27.74
CA PRO A 140 -4.80 -6.99 -28.14
C PRO A 140 -5.24 -6.17 -26.92
N ALA A 141 -5.15 -4.86 -27.04
CA ALA A 141 -5.61 -3.94 -26.03
C ALA A 141 -7.10 -4.11 -25.69
N VAL A 142 -7.41 -4.25 -24.42
CA VAL A 142 -8.78 -4.25 -23.92
C VAL A 142 -9.14 -2.83 -23.46
N ILE A 143 -10.22 -2.27 -24.01
CA ILE A 143 -10.78 -1.00 -23.54
C ILE A 143 -11.85 -1.36 -22.50
N GLN A 144 -11.55 -1.02 -21.26
CA GLN A 144 -12.48 -1.16 -20.14
C GLN A 144 -13.56 -0.07 -20.21
N ARG A 145 -14.76 -0.39 -19.75
CA ARG A 145 -15.87 0.57 -19.59
C ARG A 145 -16.59 0.29 -18.29
N GLY A 146 -17.04 1.32 -17.61
CA GLY A 146 -17.86 1.19 -16.41
C GLY A 146 -18.41 2.51 -15.93
N VAL A 147 -19.40 2.42 -15.09
CA VAL A 147 -19.92 3.54 -14.30
C VAL A 147 -19.27 3.43 -12.92
N PRO A 148 -18.71 4.53 -12.38
CA PRO A 148 -18.09 4.49 -11.06
C PRO A 148 -19.05 3.97 -9.99
N HIS A 149 -18.52 3.18 -9.07
CA HIS A 149 -19.21 2.70 -7.88
C HIS A 149 -18.62 3.26 -6.58
N LEU A 150 -17.42 3.84 -6.65
CA LEU A 150 -16.78 4.50 -5.52
C LEU A 150 -16.90 6.02 -5.70
N PHE A 151 -17.49 6.70 -4.71
CA PHE A 151 -17.75 8.14 -4.72
C PHE A 151 -17.08 8.80 -3.55
N GLU A 152 -16.23 9.79 -3.82
CA GLU A 152 -15.56 10.55 -2.77
C GLU A 152 -16.54 11.51 -2.09
N GLU A 153 -16.77 11.34 -0.78
CA GLU A 153 -17.79 12.05 0.00
C GLU A 153 -17.27 12.60 1.35
N ALA A 154 -15.95 12.59 1.64
CA ALA A 154 -15.41 12.96 2.95
C ALA A 154 -15.93 14.31 3.45
N ALA A 155 -15.84 15.34 2.63
CA ALA A 155 -16.27 16.69 3.02
C ALA A 155 -17.76 16.79 3.25
N SER A 156 -18.59 16.14 2.43
CA SER A 156 -20.07 16.15 2.58
C SER A 156 -20.54 15.35 3.79
N ARG A 157 -19.76 14.37 4.22
CA ARG A 157 -20.03 13.55 5.40
C ARG A 157 -19.36 14.07 6.68
N GLY A 158 -18.72 15.25 6.63
CA GLY A 158 -18.13 15.90 7.80
C GLY A 158 -16.74 15.36 8.21
N LEU A 159 -16.13 14.49 7.40
CA LEU A 159 -14.79 13.98 7.64
C LEU A 159 -13.76 14.97 7.07
N VAL A 160 -13.54 16.07 7.78
CA VAL A 160 -12.64 17.15 7.36
C VAL A 160 -11.56 17.36 8.40
N ALA A 161 -10.36 16.89 8.13
CA ALA A 161 -9.19 17.19 8.93
C ALA A 161 -8.50 18.45 8.41
N PRO A 162 -8.12 19.42 9.27
CA PRO A 162 -7.32 20.54 8.84
C PRO A 162 -5.97 20.08 8.32
N HIS A 163 -5.54 20.70 7.24
CA HIS A 163 -4.21 20.46 6.67
C HIS A 163 -3.14 21.03 7.61
N GLU A 164 -2.18 20.20 8.01
CA GLU A 164 -1.07 20.67 8.84
C GLU A 164 0.04 21.24 7.95
N PRO A 165 0.46 22.52 8.15
CA PRO A 165 1.55 23.07 7.39
C PRO A 165 2.88 22.44 7.81
N LEU A 166 3.81 22.37 6.87
CA LEU A 166 5.19 21.98 7.18
C LEU A 166 5.89 22.96 8.09
N ASP A 167 6.73 22.44 8.97
CA ASP A 167 7.83 23.21 9.55
C ASP A 167 8.82 23.59 8.44
N PRO A 168 9.26 24.85 8.34
CA PRO A 168 10.26 25.28 7.36
C PRO A 168 11.58 24.49 7.40
N VAL A 169 11.95 23.95 8.57
CA VAL A 169 13.15 23.11 8.73
C VAL A 169 12.97 21.72 8.10
N GLU A 170 11.74 21.21 8.08
CA GLU A 170 11.41 19.92 7.48
C GLU A 170 11.37 19.97 5.96
N SER A 171 11.11 21.15 5.38
CA SER A 171 11.08 21.34 3.92
C SER A 171 12.44 21.18 3.26
N THR A 172 13.53 21.24 4.02
CA THR A 172 14.91 21.20 3.50
C THR A 172 15.59 19.84 3.66
N ASN A 173 15.03 18.92 4.46
CA ASN A 173 15.62 17.60 4.71
C ASN A 173 14.71 16.47 4.25
N LEU A 174 14.98 15.92 3.10
CA LEU A 174 14.14 14.94 2.38
C LEU A 174 13.99 13.59 3.03
N CYS A 175 14.98 13.13 3.77
CA CYS A 175 14.88 11.86 4.47
C CYS A 175 13.93 11.93 5.68
N LEU A 176 13.70 13.14 6.21
CA LEU A 176 12.84 13.36 7.35
C LEU A 176 11.34 13.40 6.98
N PRO A 177 10.89 14.16 5.95
CA PRO A 177 9.46 14.26 5.64
C PRO A 177 8.86 12.94 5.12
N ALA A 178 9.66 12.14 4.43
CA ALA A 178 9.18 10.86 3.89
C ALA A 178 8.81 9.85 4.96
N THR A 179 9.35 10.00 6.17
CA THR A 179 9.22 9.04 7.26
C THR A 179 8.56 9.60 8.52
N HIS A 180 8.34 10.91 8.61
CA HIS A 180 7.99 11.57 9.86
C HIS A 180 6.53 12.04 9.97
N HIS A 181 5.81 12.20 8.87
CA HIS A 181 4.45 12.75 8.89
C HIS A 181 3.49 11.94 8.02
N HIS A 182 3.40 10.66 8.30
CA HIS A 182 2.49 9.78 7.59
C HIS A 182 1.29 9.48 8.47
N PRO A 183 0.16 10.17 8.30
CA PRO A 183 -1.00 9.79 9.05
C PRO A 183 -1.49 8.42 8.57
N GLY A 184 -1.59 7.47 9.50
CA GLY A 184 -2.43 6.30 9.34
C GLY A 184 -3.92 6.70 9.43
N VAL A 185 -4.78 5.72 9.44
CA VAL A 185 -6.20 5.88 9.75
C VAL A 185 -6.68 4.64 10.51
N LEU A 186 -7.42 4.84 11.60
CA LEU A 186 -7.95 3.76 12.42
C LEU A 186 -9.48 3.85 12.39
N LEU A 187 -10.12 2.72 12.12
CA LEU A 187 -11.56 2.58 12.08
C LEU A 187 -12.02 1.65 13.21
N VAL A 188 -12.59 2.23 14.27
CA VAL A 188 -12.94 1.54 15.50
C VAL A 188 -14.07 2.26 16.22
N ASP A 189 -14.99 1.52 16.85
CA ASP A 189 -16.01 2.06 17.75
C ASP A 189 -15.35 2.49 19.07
N VAL A 190 -15.19 3.80 19.31
CA VAL A 190 -14.52 4.32 20.50
C VAL A 190 -15.47 4.87 21.56
N ASP A 191 -16.74 5.06 21.24
CA ASP A 191 -17.69 5.56 22.25
C ASP A 191 -18.68 4.49 22.74
N GLY A 192 -18.64 3.30 22.14
CA GLY A 192 -19.40 2.12 22.54
C GLY A 192 -20.84 2.14 22.01
N ASP A 193 -21.10 2.91 20.96
CA ASP A 193 -22.46 3.02 20.38
C ASP A 193 -22.73 1.99 19.28
N GLY A 194 -21.71 1.25 18.86
CA GLY A 194 -21.77 0.19 17.87
C GLY A 194 -21.54 0.64 16.45
N PHE A 195 -21.22 1.93 16.22
CA PHE A 195 -20.85 2.47 14.92
C PHE A 195 -19.34 2.74 14.86
N ILE A 196 -18.76 2.57 13.69
CA ILE A 196 -17.31 2.69 13.53
C ILE A 196 -16.95 4.16 13.36
N ASP A 197 -16.08 4.64 14.26
CA ASP A 197 -15.53 5.99 14.26
C ASP A 197 -14.20 6.05 13.51
N VAL A 198 -13.69 7.27 13.29
CA VAL A 198 -12.41 7.51 12.60
C VAL A 198 -11.44 8.22 13.52
N ILE A 199 -10.27 7.60 13.75
CA ILE A 199 -9.12 8.24 14.37
C ILE A 199 -8.03 8.46 13.32
N VAL A 200 -7.48 9.66 13.29
CA VAL A 200 -6.34 10.01 12.44
C VAL A 200 -5.13 10.31 13.33
N PRO A 201 -4.19 9.35 13.45
CA PRO A 201 -2.91 9.61 14.11
C PRO A 201 -2.15 10.65 13.29
N ASN A 202 -1.86 11.77 13.88
CA ASN A 202 -1.15 12.87 13.23
C ASN A 202 -0.39 13.66 14.30
N ARG A 203 0.29 14.74 13.93
CA ARG A 203 0.94 15.66 14.87
C ARG A 203 0.00 16.11 16.00
N HIS A 204 -1.26 16.32 15.64
CA HIS A 204 -2.38 16.52 16.54
C HIS A 204 -3.45 15.46 16.23
N PRO A 205 -3.47 14.34 16.95
CA PRO A 205 -4.43 13.26 16.66
C PRO A 205 -5.87 13.75 16.65
N ARG A 206 -6.67 13.25 15.72
CA ARG A 206 -8.06 13.65 15.52
C ARG A 206 -9.01 12.50 15.77
N LEU A 207 -10.16 12.82 16.33
CA LEU A 207 -11.27 11.91 16.54
C LEU A 207 -12.52 12.44 15.84
N PHE A 208 -13.13 11.60 14.99
CA PHE A 208 -14.39 11.87 14.33
C PHE A 208 -15.38 10.78 14.72
N LEU A 209 -16.46 11.15 15.42
CA LEU A 209 -17.51 10.23 15.81
C LEU A 209 -18.57 10.13 14.71
N ASN A 210 -18.97 8.90 14.40
CA ASN A 210 -19.97 8.53 13.44
C ASN A 210 -21.38 8.59 14.06
N ASP A 211 -22.35 9.12 13.35
CA ASP A 211 -23.76 9.12 13.80
C ASP A 211 -24.51 7.83 13.40
N GLY A 212 -23.78 6.84 12.87
CA GLY A 212 -24.30 5.58 12.36
C GLY A 212 -24.93 5.67 10.98
N THR A 213 -24.84 6.79 10.30
CA THR A 213 -25.26 6.96 8.89
C THR A 213 -24.09 7.31 7.98
N GLY A 214 -22.85 7.13 8.48
CA GLY A 214 -21.64 7.50 7.80
C GLY A 214 -21.40 9.02 7.76
N HIS A 215 -22.04 9.79 8.65
CA HIS A 215 -21.75 11.21 8.84
C HIS A 215 -20.98 11.40 10.15
N PHE A 216 -19.98 12.27 10.09
CA PHE A 216 -18.99 12.42 11.15
C PHE A 216 -19.03 13.81 11.77
N ARG A 217 -18.75 13.88 13.06
CA ARG A 217 -18.48 15.11 13.78
C ARG A 217 -17.10 15.08 14.41
N ASP A 218 -16.34 16.15 14.31
CA ASP A 218 -15.07 16.28 15.05
C ASP A 218 -15.36 16.31 16.56
N ALA A 219 -14.85 15.32 17.26
CA ALA A 219 -14.98 15.15 18.71
C ALA A 219 -13.62 15.25 19.41
N THR A 220 -12.59 15.76 18.75
CA THR A 220 -11.24 15.85 19.29
C THR A 220 -11.16 16.70 20.55
N ALA A 221 -11.83 17.86 20.55
CA ALA A 221 -11.81 18.77 21.70
C ALA A 221 -12.44 18.12 22.94
N GLY A 222 -11.66 18.02 23.99
CA GLY A 222 -12.06 17.41 25.26
C GLY A 222 -12.14 15.88 25.22
N SER A 223 -11.63 15.22 24.18
CA SER A 223 -11.50 13.76 24.14
C SER A 223 -10.32 13.26 24.97
N GLY A 224 -9.36 14.12 25.31
CA GLY A 224 -8.08 13.76 25.86
C GLY A 224 -6.97 13.67 24.82
N LEU A 225 -7.31 13.47 23.54
CA LEU A 225 -6.35 13.54 22.43
C LEU A 225 -5.81 14.99 22.26
N ASP A 226 -6.66 15.97 22.47
CA ASP A 226 -6.33 17.39 22.46
C ASP A 226 -5.39 17.85 23.59
N LEU A 227 -5.18 16.99 24.59
CA LEU A 227 -4.25 17.25 25.71
C LEU A 227 -2.88 16.62 25.49
N LEU A 228 -2.72 15.79 24.45
CA LEU A 228 -1.43 15.21 24.12
C LEU A 228 -0.44 16.32 23.70
N PRO A 229 0.86 16.18 24.09
CA PRO A 229 1.87 17.05 23.53
C PRO A 229 1.92 16.88 22.02
N GLU A 230 2.47 17.84 21.32
CA GLU A 230 2.75 17.74 19.92
C GLU A 230 3.54 16.45 19.63
N MET A 231 2.98 15.60 18.79
CA MET A 231 3.51 14.28 18.47
C MET A 231 3.96 14.26 17.01
N GLU A 232 4.93 13.44 16.69
CA GLU A 232 5.17 13.04 15.32
C GLU A 232 4.58 11.64 15.12
N ALA A 233 3.28 11.52 15.47
CA ALA A 233 2.58 10.27 15.37
C ALA A 233 2.50 9.85 13.91
N SER A 234 3.00 8.65 13.64
CA SER A 234 2.97 8.06 12.31
C SER A 234 1.77 7.15 12.15
N GLY A 235 1.48 6.32 13.13
CA GLY A 235 0.41 5.33 13.08
C GLY A 235 -0.17 5.04 14.45
N GLY A 236 -1.00 4.03 14.49
CA GLY A 236 -1.56 3.54 15.73
C GLY A 236 -2.29 2.22 15.55
N VAL A 237 -2.74 1.68 16.65
CA VAL A 237 -3.56 0.47 16.71
C VAL A 237 -4.49 0.57 17.90
N ALA A 238 -5.69 0.02 17.77
CA ALA A 238 -6.70 0.04 18.81
C ALA A 238 -7.21 -1.36 19.12
N ALA A 239 -7.28 -1.71 20.40
CA ALA A 239 -7.90 -2.93 20.91
C ALA A 239 -8.22 -2.77 22.40
N ASP A 240 -9.16 -3.56 22.91
CA ASP A 240 -9.44 -3.67 24.34
C ASP A 240 -8.31 -4.45 25.05
N VAL A 241 -7.35 -3.74 25.64
CA VAL A 241 -6.17 -4.37 26.27
C VAL A 241 -6.35 -4.65 27.77
N ASP A 242 -7.40 -4.07 28.42
CA ASP A 242 -7.69 -4.30 29.82
C ASP A 242 -8.97 -5.13 30.09
N GLY A 243 -9.68 -5.50 29.03
CA GLY A 243 -10.87 -6.36 29.10
C GLY A 243 -12.13 -5.65 29.59
N ASP A 244 -12.19 -4.31 29.46
CA ASP A 244 -13.38 -3.55 29.90
C ASP A 244 -14.45 -3.40 28.81
N GLY A 245 -14.16 -3.86 27.59
CA GLY A 245 -15.05 -3.82 26.42
C GLY A 245 -14.98 -2.54 25.62
N LEU A 246 -13.98 -1.70 25.86
CA LEU A 246 -13.72 -0.47 25.10
C LEU A 246 -12.33 -0.53 24.49
N ALA A 247 -12.22 -0.24 23.20
CA ALA A 247 -10.94 -0.27 22.51
C ALA A 247 -10.01 0.86 23.00
N ASP A 248 -8.88 0.48 23.59
CA ASP A 248 -7.78 1.37 23.98
C ASP A 248 -6.93 1.71 22.74
N LEU A 249 -6.17 2.79 22.80
CA LEU A 249 -5.45 3.32 21.64
C LEU A 249 -3.93 3.39 21.91
N PHE A 250 -3.15 2.69 21.11
CA PHE A 250 -1.70 2.91 21.03
C PHE A 250 -1.37 3.77 19.83
N LEU A 251 -0.60 4.86 20.07
CA LEU A 251 -0.07 5.75 19.04
C LEU A 251 1.44 5.59 18.94
N SER A 252 1.91 5.10 17.80
CA SER A 252 3.34 5.04 17.49
C SER A 252 3.88 6.42 17.15
N ASN A 253 5.17 6.64 17.40
CA ASN A 253 5.80 7.93 17.21
C ASN A 253 7.23 7.75 16.71
N HIS A 254 7.61 8.54 15.71
CA HIS A 254 8.92 8.38 15.09
C HIS A 254 10.06 9.08 15.86
N ILE A 255 9.77 10.14 16.59
CA ILE A 255 10.79 10.95 17.31
C ILE A 255 10.44 11.08 18.79
N SER A 256 9.20 11.44 19.07
CA SER A 256 8.70 11.64 20.43
C SER A 256 8.31 10.29 21.07
N PRO A 257 8.09 10.21 22.38
CA PRO A 257 7.61 8.97 23.00
C PRO A 257 6.24 8.54 22.47
N CYS A 258 6.08 7.23 22.24
CA CYS A 258 4.79 6.61 21.95
C CYS A 258 3.78 6.85 23.10
N ARG A 259 2.51 6.69 22.81
CA ARG A 259 1.42 6.85 23.80
C ARG A 259 0.50 5.64 23.81
N LEU A 260 0.16 5.19 25.01
CA LEU A 260 -0.92 4.25 25.23
C LEU A 260 -2.04 4.97 26.01
N LEU A 261 -3.22 4.99 25.43
CA LEU A 261 -4.35 5.77 25.93
C LEU A 261 -5.48 4.81 26.30
N LYS A 262 -5.86 4.77 27.58
CA LYS A 262 -7.04 4.03 28.01
C LYS A 262 -8.31 4.74 27.56
N ASN A 263 -9.19 4.00 26.93
CA ASN A 263 -10.53 4.45 26.60
C ASN A 263 -11.40 4.49 27.89
N LEU A 264 -12.09 5.58 28.11
CA LEU A 264 -12.99 5.80 29.24
C LEU A 264 -14.47 5.75 28.83
N GLY A 265 -14.74 5.40 27.57
CA GLY A 265 -16.07 5.48 26.95
C GLY A 265 -16.47 6.89 26.51
N ASN A 266 -17.51 6.95 25.68
CA ASN A 266 -18.03 8.21 25.12
C ASN A 266 -16.96 9.05 24.39
N GLY A 267 -16.01 8.41 23.71
CA GLY A 267 -14.95 9.06 22.97
C GLY A 267 -13.93 9.80 23.85
N LYS A 268 -13.69 9.33 25.09
CA LYS A 268 -12.75 9.94 26.04
C LYS A 268 -11.58 9.03 26.31
N PHE A 269 -10.39 9.61 26.35
CA PHE A 269 -9.14 8.90 26.55
C PHE A 269 -8.31 9.48 27.70
N ARG A 270 -7.53 8.63 28.35
CA ARG A 270 -6.54 8.99 29.39
C ARG A 270 -5.18 8.36 29.07
N ASP A 271 -4.13 9.17 29.09
CA ASP A 271 -2.76 8.65 28.93
C ASP A 271 -2.38 7.74 30.10
N VAL A 272 -2.10 6.48 29.81
CA VAL A 272 -1.69 5.43 30.74
C VAL A 272 -0.29 4.89 30.42
N THR A 273 0.43 5.51 29.51
CA THR A 273 1.74 5.07 29.00
C THR A 273 2.72 4.71 30.13
N GLN A 274 2.84 5.59 31.11
CA GLN A 274 3.74 5.36 32.25
C GLN A 274 3.18 4.31 33.21
N GLU A 275 1.88 4.35 33.49
CA GLU A 275 1.19 3.47 34.44
C GLU A 275 1.23 2.02 33.98
N TRP A 276 1.08 1.80 32.65
CA TRP A 276 1.01 0.47 32.05
C TRP A 276 2.34 -0.03 31.46
N GLY A 277 3.48 0.55 31.87
CA GLY A 277 4.80 -0.04 31.64
C GLY A 277 5.53 0.41 30.37
N LEU A 278 4.96 1.30 29.56
CA LEU A 278 5.58 1.80 28.33
C LEU A 278 6.34 3.13 28.50
N ALA A 279 6.67 3.50 29.76
CA ALA A 279 7.40 4.73 30.04
C ALA A 279 8.73 4.79 29.30
N GLY A 280 8.94 5.87 28.54
CA GLY A 280 10.20 6.09 27.82
C GLY A 280 10.33 5.31 26.52
N LEU A 281 9.27 4.64 26.05
CA LEU A 281 9.25 4.04 24.71
C LEU A 281 9.37 5.15 23.67
N SER A 282 10.59 5.42 23.24
CA SER A 282 10.95 6.47 22.30
C SER A 282 11.97 5.93 21.30
N GLY A 283 11.75 6.19 20.04
CA GLY A 283 12.56 5.70 18.93
C GLY A 283 11.85 5.92 17.61
N PRO A 284 12.43 5.51 16.49
CA PRO A 284 11.84 5.68 15.19
C PRO A 284 10.73 4.62 14.92
N PHE A 285 9.72 4.60 15.80
CA PHE A 285 8.65 3.63 15.71
C PHE A 285 7.59 4.01 14.66
N THR A 286 7.10 3.02 13.95
CA THR A 286 6.18 3.16 12.82
C THR A 286 4.89 2.39 13.08
N SER A 287 4.73 1.20 12.53
CA SER A 287 3.54 0.37 12.69
C SER A 287 3.50 -0.32 14.05
N ALA A 288 2.30 -0.60 14.51
CA ALA A 288 2.07 -1.43 15.68
C ALA A 288 0.97 -2.46 15.41
N VAL A 289 1.03 -3.58 16.12
CA VAL A 289 0.06 -4.68 16.05
C VAL A 289 -0.27 -5.13 17.46
N PHE A 290 -1.55 -5.25 17.75
CA PHE A 290 -2.06 -5.95 18.94
C PHE A 290 -2.50 -7.37 18.56
N PHE A 291 -2.04 -8.37 19.31
CA PHE A 291 -2.42 -9.78 19.14
C PHE A 291 -2.10 -10.58 20.40
N ASP A 292 -2.69 -11.75 20.58
CA ASP A 292 -2.39 -12.65 21.71
C ASP A 292 -1.26 -13.60 21.30
N ALA A 293 -0.01 -13.17 21.53
CA ALA A 293 1.20 -13.84 21.01
C ALA A 293 1.47 -15.20 21.64
N ASP A 294 1.01 -15.45 22.88
CA ASP A 294 1.32 -16.67 23.64
C ASP A 294 0.07 -17.41 24.14
N ARG A 295 -1.09 -17.05 23.64
CA ARG A 295 -2.40 -17.65 23.91
C ARG A 295 -2.78 -17.64 25.41
N ASP A 296 -2.31 -16.61 26.12
CA ASP A 296 -2.69 -16.45 27.55
C ASP A 296 -4.01 -15.68 27.74
N GLY A 297 -4.64 -15.23 26.65
CA GLY A 297 -5.90 -14.50 26.62
C GLY A 297 -5.73 -13.01 26.85
N ARG A 298 -4.50 -12.47 26.78
CA ARG A 298 -4.18 -11.06 26.89
C ARG A 298 -3.63 -10.56 25.56
N VAL A 299 -3.96 -9.34 25.23
CA VAL A 299 -3.49 -8.71 24.01
C VAL A 299 -2.11 -8.11 24.23
N ASP A 300 -1.11 -8.61 23.52
CA ASP A 300 0.27 -8.16 23.53
C ASP A 300 0.50 -7.08 22.46
N LEU A 301 1.66 -6.39 22.52
CA LEU A 301 1.99 -5.29 21.63
C LEU A 301 3.32 -5.55 20.91
N PHE A 302 3.27 -5.59 19.58
CA PHE A 302 4.45 -5.48 18.73
C PHE A 302 4.53 -4.09 18.11
N VAL A 303 5.75 -3.51 18.02
CA VAL A 303 6.00 -2.19 17.43
C VAL A 303 7.19 -2.29 16.49
N ALA A 304 6.96 -2.05 15.21
CA ALA A 304 7.99 -1.98 14.19
C ALA A 304 8.80 -0.70 14.32
N SER A 305 10.08 -0.78 14.01
CA SER A 305 11.01 0.34 14.14
C SER A 305 11.77 0.60 12.85
N TYR A 306 11.72 1.85 12.40
CA TYR A 306 12.51 2.35 11.28
C TYR A 306 13.95 2.67 11.73
N GLY A 307 14.76 3.23 10.85
CA GLY A 307 16.06 3.77 11.23
C GLY A 307 15.97 5.27 11.54
N ASP A 308 16.82 5.79 12.41
CA ASP A 308 16.96 7.23 12.58
C ASP A 308 17.88 7.81 11.51
N ALA A 309 17.30 8.23 10.40
CA ALA A 309 18.03 8.80 9.26
C ALA A 309 18.78 10.11 9.58
N ARG A 310 18.47 10.77 10.73
CA ARG A 310 19.22 11.92 11.22
C ARG A 310 20.60 11.54 11.77
N VAL A 311 20.74 10.28 12.21
CA VAL A 311 21.96 9.77 12.83
C VAL A 311 22.78 8.96 11.82
N THR A 312 22.14 8.06 11.08
CA THR A 312 22.82 7.20 10.11
C THR A 312 21.82 6.71 9.07
N GLY A 313 22.18 6.78 7.79
CA GLY A 313 21.39 6.19 6.74
C GLY A 313 21.42 4.64 6.77
N PRO A 314 20.53 3.98 6.03
CA PRO A 314 20.50 2.52 5.96
C PRO A 314 21.81 1.99 5.38
N VAL A 315 22.39 0.99 6.06
CA VAL A 315 23.51 0.23 5.49
C VAL A 315 22.97 -0.70 4.39
N TYR A 316 23.89 -1.21 3.59
CA TYR A 316 23.57 -2.00 2.40
C TYR A 316 22.55 -3.13 2.62
N ASP A 317 22.62 -3.85 3.72
CA ASP A 317 21.73 -4.96 4.06
C ASP A 317 20.59 -4.56 5.04
N GLY A 318 20.46 -3.26 5.34
CA GLY A 318 19.41 -2.72 6.19
C GLY A 318 19.45 -3.15 7.66
N ARG A 319 20.57 -3.68 8.15
CA ARG A 319 20.68 -4.21 9.52
C ARG A 319 21.07 -3.17 10.57
N ASN A 320 20.74 -1.94 10.36
CA ASN A 320 21.01 -0.84 11.28
C ASN A 320 19.77 0.03 11.53
N GLY A 321 18.60 -0.57 11.46
CA GLY A 321 17.35 0.04 11.90
C GLY A 321 17.29 0.25 13.41
N GLY A 322 16.22 0.82 13.91
CA GLY A 322 16.02 1.13 15.32
C GLY A 322 15.83 -0.09 16.22
N GLY A 323 15.53 -1.23 15.63
CA GLY A 323 15.19 -2.50 16.29
C GLY A 323 13.76 -2.53 16.79
N ASP A 324 13.01 -3.49 16.30
CA ASP A 324 11.62 -3.73 16.68
C ASP A 324 11.49 -4.03 18.17
N ARG A 325 10.29 -3.85 18.70
CA ARG A 325 9.98 -4.09 20.11
C ARG A 325 8.75 -4.99 20.23
N PHE A 326 8.83 -5.89 21.18
CA PHE A 326 7.71 -6.71 21.59
C PHE A 326 7.49 -6.59 23.10
N PHE A 327 6.24 -6.31 23.48
CA PHE A 327 5.85 -6.13 24.87
C PHE A 327 4.74 -7.11 25.21
N ARG A 328 5.03 -8.01 26.15
CA ARG A 328 4.03 -8.92 26.68
C ARG A 328 3.15 -8.22 27.71
N ASN A 329 1.83 -8.36 27.58
CA ASN A 329 0.86 -7.86 28.53
C ASN A 329 0.71 -8.81 29.72
N VAL A 330 1.03 -8.35 30.90
CA VAL A 330 0.86 -9.10 32.14
C VAL A 330 -0.03 -8.32 33.12
N GLU A 331 -0.65 -9.01 34.07
CA GLU A 331 -1.38 -8.32 35.13
C GLU A 331 -0.41 -7.81 36.20
N ARG A 332 -0.54 -6.54 36.54
CA ARG A 332 0.17 -5.94 37.66
C ARG A 332 -0.72 -5.00 38.45
N ASN A 333 -0.95 -5.29 39.72
CA ASN A 333 -1.83 -4.50 40.61
C ASN A 333 -3.27 -4.33 40.07
N GLY A 334 -3.80 -5.33 39.38
CA GLY A 334 -5.15 -5.30 38.81
C GLY A 334 -5.29 -4.51 37.51
N HIS A 335 -4.18 -4.19 36.84
CA HIS A 335 -4.15 -3.48 35.56
C HIS A 335 -3.20 -4.17 34.56
N PRO A 336 -3.38 -3.96 33.25
CA PRO A 336 -2.39 -4.34 32.25
C PRO A 336 -1.04 -3.71 32.55
N PHE A 337 0.01 -4.45 32.27
CA PHE A 337 1.38 -3.95 32.36
C PHE A 337 2.25 -4.60 31.29
N PHE A 338 2.76 -3.80 30.37
CA PHE A 338 3.56 -4.24 29.27
C PHE A 338 5.02 -4.41 29.67
N VAL A 339 5.53 -5.63 29.51
CA VAL A 339 6.93 -6.01 29.81
C VAL A 339 7.69 -6.21 28.50
N ASP A 340 8.82 -5.53 28.33
CA ASP A 340 9.68 -5.74 27.17
C ASP A 340 10.28 -7.16 27.18
N GLU A 341 9.80 -8.02 26.31
CA GLU A 341 10.27 -9.38 26.08
C GLU A 341 10.88 -9.56 24.68
N THR A 342 11.25 -8.47 24.01
CA THR A 342 11.80 -8.46 22.65
C THR A 342 12.90 -9.49 22.44
N ALA A 343 13.89 -9.51 23.34
CA ALA A 343 15.03 -10.45 23.22
C ALA A 343 14.66 -11.90 23.53
N ALA A 344 13.68 -12.12 24.43
CA ALA A 344 13.23 -13.44 24.83
C ALA A 344 12.33 -14.08 23.77
N SER A 345 11.47 -13.27 23.15
CA SER A 345 10.52 -13.74 22.13
C SER A 345 11.14 -14.02 20.77
N GLY A 346 12.34 -13.46 20.47
CA GLY A 346 12.94 -13.56 19.14
C GLY A 346 12.43 -12.56 18.11
N LEU A 347 11.62 -11.58 18.52
CA LEU A 347 11.01 -10.55 17.65
C LEU A 347 11.84 -9.26 17.52
N GLY A 348 13.11 -9.27 17.92
CA GLY A 348 14.02 -8.11 17.82
C GLY A 348 14.70 -8.02 16.47
N ASP A 349 13.97 -7.81 15.37
CA ASP A 349 14.57 -7.49 14.08
C ASP A 349 15.24 -6.11 14.12
N VAL A 350 16.27 -5.94 13.31
CA VAL A 350 17.03 -4.69 13.16
C VAL A 350 16.95 -4.15 11.73
N GLY A 351 15.97 -4.60 10.97
CA GLY A 351 15.59 -4.02 9.69
C GLY A 351 15.08 -2.58 9.83
N TRP A 352 14.70 -1.98 8.73
CA TRP A 352 14.03 -0.68 8.71
C TRP A 352 12.53 -0.91 8.58
N GLY A 353 11.91 -1.40 9.67
CA GLY A 353 10.52 -1.80 9.70
C GLY A 353 9.56 -0.64 9.46
N LEU A 354 8.67 -0.78 8.49
CA LEU A 354 7.61 0.19 8.20
C LEU A 354 6.24 -0.33 8.58
N ALA A 355 5.95 -1.59 8.29
CA ALA A 355 4.67 -2.20 8.59
C ALA A 355 4.83 -3.60 9.17
N ALA A 356 3.84 -4.01 9.94
CA ALA A 356 3.70 -5.36 10.45
C ALA A 356 2.25 -5.82 10.36
N GLY A 357 2.03 -7.13 10.26
CA GLY A 357 0.70 -7.74 10.26
C GLY A 357 0.75 -9.14 10.86
N ALA A 358 -0.12 -9.39 11.82
CA ALA A 358 -0.30 -10.71 12.44
C ALA A 358 -1.39 -11.50 11.69
N CYS A 359 -1.24 -12.84 11.64
CA CYS A 359 -2.18 -13.74 11.00
C CYS A 359 -1.84 -15.19 11.34
N ASP A 360 -2.85 -16.02 11.64
CA ASP A 360 -2.69 -17.47 11.74
C ASP A 360 -2.51 -18.08 10.34
N ALA A 361 -1.27 -17.98 9.81
CA ALA A 361 -0.97 -18.25 8.40
C ALA A 361 -1.03 -19.74 8.02
N ASP A 362 -0.94 -20.66 8.97
CA ASP A 362 -1.02 -22.12 8.73
C ASP A 362 -2.21 -22.83 9.40
N ASP A 363 -3.12 -22.03 10.02
CA ASP A 363 -4.36 -22.50 10.64
C ASP A 363 -4.12 -23.44 11.85
N ASP A 364 -3.02 -23.19 12.59
CA ASP A 364 -2.69 -23.98 13.80
C ASP A 364 -3.23 -23.36 15.10
N GLY A 365 -3.74 -22.14 15.04
CA GLY A 365 -4.44 -21.43 16.10
C GLY A 365 -3.58 -20.45 16.87
N ASP A 366 -2.41 -20.10 16.36
CA ASP A 366 -1.62 -18.97 16.85
C ASP A 366 -1.21 -18.03 15.70
N ASP A 367 -1.11 -16.74 16.03
CA ASP A 367 -0.80 -15.74 15.01
C ASP A 367 0.71 -15.70 14.74
N ASP A 368 1.08 -15.87 13.48
CA ASP A 368 2.40 -15.53 12.95
C ASP A 368 2.52 -14.02 12.72
N LEU A 369 3.73 -13.50 12.60
CA LEU A 369 3.97 -12.09 12.36
C LEU A 369 4.81 -11.88 11.09
N TYR A 370 4.35 -11.00 10.20
CA TYR A 370 5.15 -10.51 9.09
C TYR A 370 5.57 -9.06 9.32
N VAL A 371 6.87 -8.75 9.05
CA VAL A 371 7.44 -7.40 9.16
C VAL A 371 8.00 -7.00 7.79
N ALA A 372 7.47 -5.91 7.25
CA ALA A 372 7.93 -5.30 6.02
C ALA A 372 9.01 -4.25 6.31
N ASN A 373 10.17 -4.41 5.70
CA ASN A 373 11.33 -3.54 5.87
C ASN A 373 11.56 -2.71 4.59
N ASP A 374 11.57 -1.38 4.68
CA ASP A 374 11.92 -0.48 3.57
C ASP A 374 13.36 -0.71 3.09
N PHE A 375 14.27 -0.99 4.01
CA PHE A 375 15.63 -1.39 3.71
C PHE A 375 15.95 -2.69 4.45
N GLY A 376 16.53 -3.63 3.73
CA GLY A 376 16.86 -4.94 4.28
C GLY A 376 15.92 -6.02 3.76
N LYS A 377 15.86 -7.10 4.50
CA LYS A 377 15.01 -8.25 4.19
C LYS A 377 13.78 -8.21 5.08
N ASN A 378 12.64 -8.49 4.49
CA ASN A 378 11.41 -8.68 5.24
C ASN A 378 11.51 -9.92 6.14
N GLY A 379 10.82 -9.88 7.28
CA GLY A 379 10.77 -10.97 8.24
C GLY A 379 9.42 -11.69 8.22
N PHE A 380 9.44 -13.02 8.22
CA PHE A 380 8.28 -13.85 8.55
C PHE A 380 8.62 -14.63 9.81
N PHE A 381 7.95 -14.32 10.90
CA PHE A 381 8.19 -14.89 12.21
C PHE A 381 7.11 -15.91 12.53
N GLU A 382 7.46 -17.21 12.35
CA GLU A 382 6.60 -18.32 12.74
C GLU A 382 6.45 -18.33 14.26
N ASN A 383 5.23 -18.35 14.72
CA ASN A 383 4.90 -18.46 16.14
C ASN A 383 5.18 -19.90 16.63
N ARG A 384 5.93 -20.03 17.69
CA ARG A 384 6.22 -21.29 18.36
C ARG A 384 6.03 -21.15 19.87
N SER A 385 5.19 -20.23 20.25
CA SER A 385 4.91 -19.91 21.66
C SER A 385 4.25 -21.07 22.38
N THR A 386 4.41 -21.06 23.67
CA THR A 386 3.61 -21.89 24.57
C THR A 386 2.93 -20.97 25.56
N PHE A 387 1.82 -21.41 26.15
CA PHE A 387 1.02 -20.61 27.05
C PHE A 387 1.86 -19.78 28.05
N GLY A 388 1.75 -18.46 27.96
CA GLY A 388 2.49 -17.50 28.79
C GLY A 388 3.98 -17.34 28.45
N HIS A 389 4.44 -17.85 27.29
CA HIS A 389 5.84 -17.80 26.87
C HIS A 389 5.94 -17.54 25.36
N PRO A 390 5.98 -16.28 24.94
CA PRO A 390 6.08 -15.91 23.53
C PRO A 390 7.45 -16.31 22.97
N PHE A 391 7.44 -16.99 21.82
CA PHE A 391 8.65 -17.38 21.11
C PHE A 391 8.42 -17.50 19.61
N PHE A 392 9.21 -16.78 18.81
CA PHE A 392 9.08 -16.68 17.36
C PHE A 392 10.39 -17.00 16.66
N VAL A 393 10.28 -17.54 15.44
CA VAL A 393 11.45 -17.88 14.62
C VAL A 393 11.29 -17.28 13.23
N ASN A 394 12.24 -16.45 12.80
CA ASN A 394 12.22 -15.91 11.44
C ASN A 394 12.50 -17.01 10.41
N ILE A 395 11.50 -17.35 9.61
CA ILE A 395 11.54 -18.36 8.56
C ILE A 395 11.41 -17.82 7.14
N ALA A 396 11.37 -16.49 6.94
CA ALA A 396 11.14 -15.86 5.64
C ALA A 396 11.96 -16.47 4.49
N ARG A 397 13.24 -16.75 4.76
CA ARG A 397 14.14 -17.39 3.78
C ARG A 397 13.74 -18.81 3.40
N THR A 398 13.20 -19.57 4.33
CA THR A 398 12.91 -21.00 4.13
C THR A 398 11.49 -21.25 3.68
N ASN A 399 10.58 -20.29 3.94
CA ASN A 399 9.20 -20.39 3.54
C ASN A 399 8.87 -19.71 2.19
N GLY A 400 9.81 -18.95 1.62
CA GLY A 400 9.68 -18.33 0.31
C GLY A 400 9.17 -16.88 0.33
N THR A 401 9.03 -16.26 1.50
CA THR A 401 8.55 -14.88 1.65
C THR A 401 9.67 -13.85 1.85
N GLU A 402 10.96 -14.30 1.88
CA GLU A 402 12.08 -13.36 1.96
C GLU A 402 12.07 -12.45 0.73
N ASP A 403 11.78 -11.18 0.94
CA ASP A 403 11.85 -10.13 -0.06
C ASP A 403 12.94 -9.12 0.33
N GLU A 404 13.65 -8.61 -0.67
CA GLU A 404 14.68 -7.58 -0.51
C GLU A 404 14.21 -6.25 -1.15
N GLY A 405 12.90 -6.05 -1.27
CA GLY A 405 12.28 -4.84 -1.83
C GLY A 405 12.39 -3.62 -0.90
N TYR A 406 11.50 -2.69 -1.12
CA TYR A 406 11.22 -1.55 -0.23
C TYR A 406 9.87 -1.79 0.42
N GLY A 407 9.80 -2.76 1.35
CA GLY A 407 8.54 -3.18 1.97
C GLY A 407 7.93 -2.07 2.82
N MET A 408 6.69 -1.66 2.50
CA MET A 408 6.03 -0.52 3.12
C MET A 408 4.71 -0.87 3.82
N GLY A 409 3.88 -1.74 3.26
CA GLY A 409 2.60 -2.16 3.83
C GLY A 409 2.45 -3.67 3.82
N VAL A 410 1.60 -4.21 4.70
CA VAL A 410 1.31 -5.64 4.84
C VAL A 410 -0.19 -5.86 4.82
N ALA A 411 -0.67 -6.76 3.95
CA ALA A 411 -2.06 -7.17 3.91
C ALA A 411 -2.19 -8.70 3.76
N TRP A 412 -3.08 -9.30 4.55
CA TRP A 412 -3.40 -10.71 4.52
C TRP A 412 -4.81 -10.92 3.95
N GLY A 413 -4.98 -11.87 3.04
CA GLY A 413 -6.27 -12.22 2.45
C GLY A 413 -6.24 -13.59 1.76
N ASP A 414 -7.38 -14.14 1.41
CA ASP A 414 -7.53 -15.37 0.62
C ASP A 414 -7.97 -14.98 -0.81
N TYR A 415 -7.00 -14.45 -1.60
CA TYR A 415 -7.33 -13.85 -2.89
C TYR A 415 -7.77 -14.86 -3.96
N ASP A 416 -7.30 -16.11 -3.87
CA ASP A 416 -7.65 -17.14 -4.86
C ASP A 416 -8.79 -18.07 -4.39
N GLY A 417 -9.29 -17.88 -3.17
CA GLY A 417 -10.43 -18.58 -2.59
C GLY A 417 -10.15 -20.05 -2.26
N ASP A 418 -8.88 -20.37 -1.96
CA ASP A 418 -8.48 -21.75 -1.65
C ASP A 418 -8.55 -22.07 -0.14
N GLY A 419 -8.92 -21.08 0.69
CA GLY A 419 -9.12 -21.21 2.14
C GLY A 419 -7.84 -21.12 2.94
N ARG A 420 -6.79 -20.50 2.38
CA ARG A 420 -5.52 -20.21 3.05
C ARG A 420 -5.21 -18.72 2.97
N TRP A 421 -4.46 -18.22 3.95
CA TRP A 421 -4.04 -16.83 3.98
C TRP A 421 -2.88 -16.57 3.04
N ASP A 422 -3.11 -15.73 2.03
CA ASP A 422 -2.09 -15.18 1.16
C ASP A 422 -1.60 -13.83 1.70
N LEU A 423 -0.39 -13.44 1.30
CA LEU A 423 0.27 -12.24 1.80
C LEU A 423 0.56 -11.27 0.65
N HIS A 424 0.13 -10.03 0.80
CA HIS A 424 0.57 -8.92 -0.04
C HIS A 424 1.49 -7.98 0.74
N VAL A 425 2.58 -7.57 0.11
CA VAL A 425 3.52 -6.57 0.64
C VAL A 425 3.63 -5.45 -0.38
N SER A 426 3.26 -4.25 0.04
CA SER A 426 3.44 -3.05 -0.78
C SER A 426 4.92 -2.73 -0.93
N ASP A 427 5.34 -2.39 -2.13
CA ASP A 427 6.73 -2.13 -2.46
C ASP A 427 6.83 -1.00 -3.50
N TYR A 428 8.03 -0.56 -3.73
CA TYR A 428 8.31 0.43 -4.76
C TYR A 428 8.44 -0.21 -6.13
N TRP A 429 7.59 0.25 -7.06
CA TRP A 429 7.70 -0.05 -8.48
C TRP A 429 8.02 1.21 -9.27
N THR A 430 9.01 1.13 -10.18
CA THR A 430 9.33 2.24 -11.07
C THR A 430 9.43 1.79 -12.52
N PRO A 431 8.85 2.56 -13.45
CA PRO A 431 9.07 2.34 -14.87
C PRO A 431 10.53 2.61 -15.28
N TYR A 432 11.28 3.35 -14.47
CA TYR A 432 12.65 3.80 -14.78
C TYR A 432 13.73 2.82 -14.38
N ARG A 433 13.41 1.62 -13.88
CA ARG A 433 14.39 0.58 -13.52
C ARG A 433 15.34 0.18 -14.66
N TRP A 434 14.97 0.47 -15.92
CA TRP A 434 15.86 0.29 -17.06
C TRP A 434 17.09 1.22 -17.03
N ILE A 435 16.99 2.39 -16.41
CA ILE A 435 18.10 3.31 -16.18
C ILE A 435 19.19 2.61 -15.35
N LEU A 436 18.81 1.76 -14.41
CA LEU A 436 19.70 0.99 -13.56
C LEU A 436 20.35 -0.22 -14.27
N ASN A 437 19.90 -0.54 -15.48
CA ASN A 437 20.42 -1.65 -16.28
C ASN A 437 21.67 -1.28 -17.10
N ASP A 438 21.99 -0.01 -17.29
CA ASP A 438 23.12 0.36 -18.15
C ASP A 438 24.44 0.23 -17.39
N SER A 439 25.21 -0.81 -17.73
CA SER A 439 26.56 -1.04 -17.18
C SER A 439 27.57 0.08 -17.51
N ARG A 440 27.19 1.02 -18.37
CA ARG A 440 27.99 2.18 -18.77
C ARG A 440 27.65 3.43 -17.98
N TRP A 441 26.77 3.34 -16.99
CA TRP A 441 26.46 4.45 -16.10
C TRP A 441 27.75 4.98 -15.47
N PRO A 442 28.20 6.19 -15.81
CA PRO A 442 29.45 6.74 -15.33
C PRO A 442 29.28 7.23 -13.89
N MET A 443 29.29 6.31 -12.95
CA MET A 443 29.35 6.73 -11.54
C MET A 443 30.78 7.22 -11.23
N PRO A 444 31.01 8.44 -10.71
CA PRO A 444 32.34 8.91 -10.34
C PRO A 444 32.97 8.00 -9.26
N PRO A 445 34.29 7.79 -9.22
CA PRO A 445 34.91 7.00 -8.16
C PRO A 445 34.80 7.75 -6.83
N LEU A 446 33.97 7.21 -5.94
CA LEU A 446 33.98 7.66 -4.54
C LEU A 446 35.25 7.14 -3.89
N PRO A 447 36.07 8.00 -3.23
CA PRO A 447 37.23 7.55 -2.47
C PRO A 447 36.79 6.53 -1.42
N GLY A 448 37.35 5.31 -1.48
CA GLY A 448 37.07 4.23 -0.55
C GLY A 448 35.95 3.26 -0.95
N VAL A 449 35.18 3.47 -2.02
CA VAL A 449 33.97 2.69 -2.37
C VAL A 449 34.06 2.00 -3.76
N GLY A 450 35.27 1.86 -4.32
CA GLY A 450 35.49 1.43 -5.70
C GLY A 450 34.93 0.06 -6.14
N LEU A 451 34.50 -0.80 -5.23
CA LEU A 451 33.95 -2.14 -5.52
C LEU A 451 32.43 -2.24 -5.38
N VAL A 452 31.76 -1.21 -4.89
CA VAL A 452 30.32 -1.26 -4.53
C VAL A 452 29.39 -0.90 -5.71
N ARG A 453 29.88 -0.25 -6.74
CA ARG A 453 29.13 0.35 -7.85
C ARG A 453 28.28 -0.56 -8.74
N PRO A 454 28.82 -1.64 -9.32
CA PRO A 454 28.00 -2.56 -10.14
C PRO A 454 26.95 -3.27 -9.28
N TYR A 455 27.23 -3.33 -7.98
CA TYR A 455 26.41 -3.98 -7.00
C TYR A 455 25.21 -3.10 -6.58
N MET A 456 25.39 -1.78 -6.40
CA MET A 456 24.31 -0.84 -6.07
C MET A 456 23.23 -0.80 -7.15
N GLY A 457 23.60 -0.65 -8.41
CA GLY A 457 22.63 -0.65 -9.52
C GLY A 457 21.88 -1.99 -9.64
N LYS A 458 22.57 -3.11 -9.41
CA LYS A 458 21.95 -4.44 -9.40
C LYS A 458 20.99 -4.62 -8.20
N MET A 459 21.35 -4.07 -7.06
CA MET A 459 20.54 -4.08 -5.85
C MET A 459 19.27 -3.25 -6.02
N MET A 460 19.40 -1.99 -6.44
CA MET A 460 18.26 -1.10 -6.63
C MET A 460 17.27 -1.65 -7.65
N ARG A 461 17.78 -2.23 -8.76
CA ARG A 461 16.93 -2.92 -9.73
C ARG A 461 16.18 -4.11 -9.16
N ARG A 462 16.81 -4.87 -8.26
CA ARG A 462 16.22 -6.03 -7.61
C ARG A 462 15.13 -5.60 -6.63
N ARG A 463 15.37 -4.48 -5.92
CA ARG A 463 14.46 -3.90 -4.93
C ARG A 463 13.29 -3.13 -5.53
N SER A 464 13.40 -2.59 -6.73
CA SER A 464 12.30 -1.88 -7.40
C SER A 464 11.41 -2.80 -8.26
N GLY A 465 11.24 -4.04 -7.82
CA GLY A 465 10.44 -5.07 -8.51
C GLY A 465 8.93 -4.85 -8.43
N GLY A 466 8.51 -4.00 -7.52
CA GLY A 466 7.11 -3.72 -7.20
C GLY A 466 6.52 -4.71 -6.20
N ASP A 467 5.25 -4.52 -5.93
CA ASP A 467 4.51 -5.23 -4.90
C ASP A 467 4.71 -6.73 -4.94
N ALA A 468 4.83 -7.32 -3.76
CA ALA A 468 4.97 -8.76 -3.60
C ALA A 468 3.64 -9.39 -3.20
N LEU A 469 3.08 -10.24 -4.06
CA LEU A 469 1.98 -11.11 -3.73
C LEU A 469 2.52 -12.52 -3.56
N PHE A 470 2.36 -13.08 -2.36
CA PHE A 470 2.79 -14.42 -2.00
C PHE A 470 1.58 -15.32 -1.79
N ARG A 471 1.41 -16.29 -2.69
CA ARG A 471 0.40 -17.33 -2.58
C ARG A 471 0.83 -18.36 -1.56
N ASN A 472 -0.04 -18.71 -0.61
CA ASN A 472 0.17 -19.76 0.37
C ASN A 472 -0.08 -21.14 -0.24
N LEU A 473 0.94 -22.00 -0.20
CA LEU A 473 0.88 -23.37 -0.72
C LEU A 473 0.55 -24.39 0.37
N GLY A 474 0.29 -23.95 1.61
CA GLY A 474 0.09 -24.76 2.80
C GLY A 474 1.38 -25.10 3.54
N GLY A 475 1.28 -25.30 4.86
CA GLY A 475 2.40 -25.63 5.73
C GLY A 475 3.49 -24.55 5.73
N LEU A 476 3.10 -23.28 5.82
CA LEU A 476 3.96 -22.12 5.78
C LEU A 476 4.92 -22.10 4.57
N LYS A 477 4.45 -22.50 3.39
CA LYS A 477 5.19 -22.38 2.13
C LYS A 477 4.49 -21.42 1.20
N PHE A 478 5.25 -20.48 0.65
CA PHE A 478 4.72 -19.42 -0.20
C PHE A 478 5.42 -19.37 -1.55
N ALA A 479 4.70 -18.90 -2.56
CA ALA A 479 5.22 -18.63 -3.89
C ALA A 479 4.86 -17.21 -4.31
N ARG A 480 5.85 -16.43 -4.76
CA ARG A 480 5.60 -15.08 -5.31
C ARG A 480 4.85 -15.19 -6.64
N THR A 481 3.69 -14.53 -6.75
CA THR A 481 2.79 -14.58 -7.91
C THR A 481 2.50 -13.21 -8.50
N SER A 482 3.07 -12.14 -7.98
CA SER A 482 2.75 -10.73 -8.31
C SER A 482 2.63 -10.44 -9.81
N GLU A 483 3.61 -10.88 -10.62
CA GLU A 483 3.61 -10.64 -12.07
C GLU A 483 2.54 -11.48 -12.77
N ALA A 484 2.36 -12.75 -12.38
CA ALA A 484 1.36 -13.64 -12.94
C ALA A 484 -0.06 -13.21 -12.58
N ALA A 485 -0.25 -12.73 -11.37
CA ALA A 485 -1.52 -12.19 -10.87
C ALA A 485 -1.83 -10.78 -11.42
N GLY A 486 -0.83 -10.05 -11.94
CA GLY A 486 -1.02 -8.73 -12.53
C GLY A 486 -1.03 -7.57 -11.51
N VAL A 487 -0.45 -7.75 -10.32
CA VAL A 487 -0.48 -6.76 -9.23
C VAL A 487 0.88 -6.12 -8.90
N ALA A 488 1.92 -6.41 -9.65
CA ALA A 488 3.26 -5.91 -9.33
C ALA A 488 3.42 -4.39 -9.44
N ASP A 489 2.61 -3.69 -10.26
CA ASP A 489 2.67 -2.22 -10.43
C ASP A 489 1.76 -1.50 -9.44
N GLY A 490 2.14 -1.41 -8.17
CA GLY A 490 1.52 -0.54 -7.17
C GLY A 490 1.98 0.92 -7.26
N GLY A 491 3.01 1.22 -8.03
CA GLY A 491 3.67 2.52 -8.03
C GLY A 491 4.63 2.66 -6.82
N TRP A 492 4.69 3.84 -6.21
CA TRP A 492 5.32 3.98 -4.88
C TRP A 492 4.25 3.67 -3.84
N ALA A 493 4.06 2.36 -3.61
CA ALA A 493 2.96 1.83 -2.81
C ALA A 493 3.23 1.96 -1.30
N TRP A 494 2.17 2.26 -0.54
CA TRP A 494 2.21 2.34 0.91
C TRP A 494 1.17 1.40 1.53
N GLY A 495 -0.04 1.86 1.77
CA GLY A 495 -1.12 1.02 2.29
C GLY A 495 -1.69 0.09 1.23
N ALA A 496 -2.04 -1.11 1.65
CA ALA A 496 -2.80 -2.07 0.84
C ALA A 496 -3.78 -2.85 1.71
N GLU A 497 -4.93 -3.22 1.14
CA GLU A 497 -5.94 -4.04 1.80
C GLU A 497 -6.64 -4.96 0.82
N PHE A 498 -6.92 -6.18 1.26
CA PHE A 498 -7.85 -7.08 0.60
C PHE A 498 -9.27 -6.81 1.08
N VAL A 499 -10.19 -6.58 0.14
CA VAL A 499 -11.57 -6.24 0.45
C VAL A 499 -12.53 -6.68 -0.67
N ASP A 500 -13.66 -7.28 -0.32
CA ASP A 500 -14.72 -7.64 -1.27
C ASP A 500 -15.63 -6.43 -1.54
N LEU A 501 -15.23 -5.59 -2.49
CA LEU A 501 -15.95 -4.34 -2.80
C LEU A 501 -17.30 -4.59 -3.43
N ASP A 502 -17.43 -5.55 -4.33
CA ASP A 502 -18.64 -5.79 -5.11
C ASP A 502 -19.60 -6.82 -4.49
N GLY A 503 -19.26 -7.35 -3.32
CA GLY A 503 -20.09 -8.31 -2.60
C GLY A 503 -20.21 -9.69 -3.27
N LYS A 504 -19.25 -10.04 -4.13
CA LYS A 504 -19.25 -11.35 -4.81
C LYS A 504 -18.53 -12.47 -4.06
N GLY A 505 -18.00 -12.18 -2.88
CA GLY A 505 -17.28 -13.15 -2.07
C GLY A 505 -15.86 -13.42 -2.58
N ARG A 506 -15.25 -12.45 -3.23
CA ARG A 506 -13.85 -12.47 -3.68
C ARG A 506 -13.19 -11.16 -3.28
N GLU A 507 -12.02 -11.24 -2.70
CA GLU A 507 -11.30 -10.06 -2.29
C GLU A 507 -10.59 -9.41 -3.47
N ASP A 508 -10.92 -8.15 -3.72
CA ASP A 508 -10.14 -7.24 -4.54
C ASP A 508 -8.95 -6.73 -3.73
N LEU A 509 -7.95 -6.16 -4.39
CA LEU A 509 -6.80 -5.57 -3.73
C LEU A 509 -6.76 -4.07 -4.00
N LEU A 510 -6.88 -3.27 -2.94
CA LEU A 510 -6.63 -1.83 -2.97
C LEU A 510 -5.19 -1.54 -2.64
N VAL A 511 -4.55 -0.64 -3.38
CA VAL A 511 -3.20 -0.15 -3.10
C VAL A 511 -3.16 1.36 -3.25
N VAL A 512 -2.69 2.05 -2.22
CA VAL A 512 -2.48 3.50 -2.23
C VAL A 512 -1.01 3.83 -2.37
N ASN A 513 -0.74 4.95 -3.03
CA ASN A 513 0.61 5.29 -3.47
C ASN A 513 0.83 6.80 -3.58
N GLY A 514 2.07 7.18 -3.88
CA GLY A 514 2.55 8.55 -4.02
C GLY A 514 3.73 8.81 -3.08
N MET A 515 4.53 9.84 -3.34
CA MET A 515 5.68 10.18 -2.49
C MET A 515 5.70 11.66 -2.11
N PHE A 516 5.94 12.56 -3.06
CA PHE A 516 5.97 14.01 -2.80
C PHE A 516 5.27 14.77 -3.92
N ARG A 517 4.34 15.62 -3.54
CA ARG A 517 3.65 16.49 -4.48
C ARG A 517 4.52 17.71 -4.83
N ALA A 518 4.76 17.90 -6.12
CA ALA A 518 5.43 19.08 -6.64
C ALA A 518 4.55 20.33 -6.52
N THR A 519 5.13 21.46 -6.14
CA THR A 519 4.48 22.78 -6.24
C THR A 519 4.33 23.20 -7.71
N THR A 520 5.26 22.78 -8.57
CA THR A 520 5.26 23.10 -10.02
C THR A 520 4.45 22.15 -10.87
N GLY A 521 4.02 21.00 -10.33
CA GLY A 521 3.36 19.94 -11.10
C GLY A 521 4.31 19.08 -11.95
N VAL A 522 5.61 19.30 -11.83
CA VAL A 522 6.66 18.49 -12.49
C VAL A 522 7.02 17.31 -11.59
N ASP A 523 6.96 16.10 -12.11
CA ASP A 523 7.48 14.90 -11.46
C ASP A 523 8.90 14.63 -11.95
N ASP A 524 9.87 14.64 -11.04
CA ASP A 524 11.29 14.55 -11.38
C ASP A 524 11.92 13.23 -10.89
N GLU A 525 11.15 12.15 -10.89
CA GLU A 525 11.63 10.82 -10.51
C GLU A 525 12.85 10.39 -11.34
N ILE A 526 12.90 10.77 -12.62
CA ILE A 526 14.05 10.50 -13.49
C ILE A 526 15.31 11.19 -12.96
N SER A 527 15.23 12.46 -12.58
CA SER A 527 16.38 13.21 -12.02
C SER A 527 16.82 12.63 -10.69
N PHE A 528 15.89 12.18 -9.86
CA PHE A 528 16.19 11.45 -8.61
C PHE A 528 17.04 10.22 -8.90
N TRP A 529 16.60 9.32 -9.78
CA TRP A 529 17.34 8.12 -10.12
C TRP A 529 18.67 8.41 -10.78
N ASN A 530 18.76 9.47 -11.59
CA ASN A 530 20.00 9.96 -12.16
C ASN A 530 20.98 10.48 -11.08
N ALA A 531 20.50 11.24 -10.11
CA ALA A 531 21.31 11.72 -9.00
C ALA A 531 21.82 10.57 -8.12
N MET A 532 20.95 9.64 -7.75
CA MET A 532 21.31 8.42 -7.03
C MET A 532 22.41 7.63 -7.74
N GLY A 533 22.34 7.57 -9.07
CA GLY A 533 23.36 6.90 -9.89
C GLY A 533 24.71 7.64 -10.00
N ARG A 534 24.70 8.97 -9.99
CA ARG A 534 25.90 9.79 -10.27
C ARG A 534 26.75 10.10 -9.06
N GLU A 535 26.16 10.46 -7.93
CA GLU A 535 26.87 11.11 -6.83
C GLU A 535 27.06 10.20 -5.61
N GLY A 536 26.35 9.10 -5.54
CA GLY A 536 26.24 8.33 -4.31
C GLY A 536 25.43 9.12 -3.29
N VAL A 537 24.55 8.45 -2.58
CA VAL A 537 23.68 9.13 -1.61
C VAL A 537 24.49 9.47 -0.38
N ASN A 538 24.64 10.76 -0.11
CA ASN A 538 25.06 11.23 1.19
C ASN A 538 23.80 11.62 1.98
N PHE A 539 23.26 10.70 2.74
CA PHE A 539 22.06 10.90 3.54
C PHE A 539 22.22 11.99 4.62
N HIS A 540 23.46 12.38 4.94
CA HIS A 540 23.73 13.34 6.00
C HIS A 540 23.49 14.82 5.62
N ASP A 541 23.56 15.17 4.34
CA ASP A 541 23.54 16.58 3.94
C ASP A 541 22.16 17.07 3.44
N GLY A 542 21.13 16.20 3.41
CA GLY A 542 19.77 16.56 2.96
C GLY A 542 19.65 17.03 1.51
N VAL A 543 20.77 17.09 0.79
CA VAL A 543 20.83 17.54 -0.60
C VAL A 543 21.09 16.33 -1.49
N TRP A 544 20.06 15.91 -2.17
CA TRP A 544 20.12 14.83 -3.13
C TRP A 544 20.49 15.38 -4.50
N GLY A 545 21.80 15.46 -4.79
CA GLY A 545 22.28 15.83 -6.12
C GLY A 545 21.76 17.16 -6.67
N GLY A 546 21.45 18.14 -5.80
CA GLY A 546 20.93 19.45 -6.22
C GLY A 546 19.45 19.45 -6.60
N ILE A 547 18.71 18.40 -6.33
CA ILE A 547 17.27 18.33 -6.60
C ILE A 547 16.52 19.00 -5.44
N ASP A 548 15.77 20.03 -5.76
CA ASP A 548 14.85 20.69 -4.81
C ASP A 548 13.46 20.03 -4.91
N PHE A 549 13.22 19.05 -4.05
CA PHE A 549 11.94 18.36 -4.00
C PHE A 549 10.80 19.19 -3.39
N GLY A 550 11.09 20.32 -2.79
CA GLY A 550 10.06 21.31 -2.44
C GLY A 550 9.43 21.93 -3.68
N VAL A 551 10.18 21.96 -4.79
CA VAL A 551 9.76 22.48 -6.09
C VAL A 551 9.33 21.35 -7.01
N ASN A 552 10.09 20.27 -7.10
CA ASN A 552 9.86 19.14 -7.96
C ASN A 552 9.26 17.98 -7.15
N GLY A 553 8.25 17.30 -7.67
CA GLY A 553 7.66 16.12 -7.05
C GLY A 553 8.45 14.85 -7.35
N MET A 554 8.16 13.81 -6.59
CA MET A 554 8.64 12.46 -6.83
C MET A 554 7.48 11.48 -6.68
N ALA A 555 7.21 10.68 -7.73
CA ALA A 555 6.04 9.79 -7.81
C ALA A 555 4.74 10.50 -7.38
N SER A 556 4.67 11.80 -7.65
CA SER A 556 3.52 12.63 -7.33
C SER A 556 2.39 12.38 -8.32
N ARG A 557 1.14 12.62 -7.88
CA ARG A 557 -0.06 12.44 -8.72
C ARG A 557 -0.15 11.04 -9.35
N THR A 558 0.35 10.02 -8.66
CA THR A 558 0.23 8.64 -9.10
C THR A 558 -1.20 8.15 -8.85
N PRO A 559 -1.91 7.63 -9.88
CA PRO A 559 -3.23 7.05 -9.69
C PRO A 559 -3.19 5.88 -8.71
N LYS A 560 -4.17 5.80 -7.82
CA LYS A 560 -4.33 4.66 -6.91
C LYS A 560 -4.57 3.39 -7.71
N ARG A 561 -4.46 2.23 -7.07
CA ARG A 561 -4.76 0.94 -7.70
C ARG A 561 -5.96 0.30 -7.06
N LEU A 562 -6.85 -0.16 -7.89
CA LEU A 562 -7.89 -1.11 -7.57
C LEU A 562 -7.69 -2.31 -8.48
N PHE A 563 -7.08 -3.33 -7.95
CA PHE A 563 -6.90 -4.59 -8.62
C PHE A 563 -8.13 -5.45 -8.39
N TRP A 564 -9.00 -5.49 -9.38
CA TRP A 564 -10.25 -6.23 -9.37
C TRP A 564 -10.01 -7.72 -9.55
N ASN A 565 -10.51 -8.54 -8.65
CA ASN A 565 -10.29 -9.98 -8.65
C ASN A 565 -11.17 -10.69 -9.71
N ARG A 566 -10.55 -11.32 -10.68
CA ARG A 566 -11.25 -12.08 -11.74
C ARG A 566 -11.77 -13.45 -11.28
N GLY A 567 -11.27 -13.95 -10.14
CA GLY A 567 -11.62 -15.27 -9.59
C GLY A 567 -10.91 -16.45 -10.27
N ASP A 568 -9.84 -16.17 -10.99
CA ASP A 568 -8.97 -17.17 -11.64
C ASP A 568 -7.51 -17.06 -11.14
N GLY A 569 -7.31 -16.35 -10.01
CA GLY A 569 -6.01 -16.04 -9.44
C GLY A 569 -5.31 -14.85 -10.10
N THR A 570 -6.01 -14.09 -10.96
CA THR A 570 -5.51 -12.88 -11.60
C THR A 570 -6.40 -11.68 -11.31
N PHE A 571 -5.81 -10.50 -11.46
CA PHE A 571 -6.49 -9.23 -11.23
C PHE A 571 -6.51 -8.36 -12.48
N GLU A 572 -7.42 -7.40 -12.48
CA GLU A 572 -7.53 -6.35 -13.49
C GLU A 572 -7.52 -4.98 -12.81
N GLU A 573 -6.60 -4.09 -13.20
CA GLU A 573 -6.55 -2.74 -12.64
C GLU A 573 -7.74 -1.91 -13.13
N ARG A 574 -8.59 -1.39 -12.23
CA ARG A 574 -9.85 -0.71 -12.55
C ARG A 574 -10.07 0.61 -11.79
N ALA A 575 -9.09 1.11 -11.06
CA ALA A 575 -9.27 2.27 -10.17
C ALA A 575 -9.98 3.46 -10.85
N PHE A 576 -9.53 3.86 -12.03
CA PHE A 576 -10.16 4.97 -12.74
C PHE A 576 -11.61 4.69 -13.13
N VAL A 577 -11.90 3.50 -13.65
CA VAL A 577 -13.25 3.14 -14.11
C VAL A 577 -14.24 3.11 -12.95
N GLU A 578 -13.79 2.62 -11.79
CA GLU A 578 -14.61 2.47 -10.59
C GLU A 578 -14.67 3.75 -9.72
N GLY A 579 -13.88 4.78 -10.02
CA GLY A 579 -13.88 6.06 -9.30
C GLY A 579 -12.87 6.16 -8.17
N PHE A 580 -11.99 5.19 -7.98
CA PHE A 580 -10.89 5.23 -7.02
C PHE A 580 -9.68 5.97 -7.61
N ASP A 581 -9.86 7.25 -7.95
CA ASP A 581 -9.00 7.96 -8.87
C ASP A 581 -8.32 9.22 -8.29
N THR A 582 -8.28 9.37 -6.95
CA THR A 582 -7.53 10.47 -6.35
C THR A 582 -6.06 10.42 -6.77
N LEU A 583 -5.49 11.59 -7.02
CA LEU A 583 -4.08 11.79 -7.35
C LEU A 583 -3.28 12.34 -6.16
N GLU A 584 -3.88 12.39 -4.97
CA GLU A 584 -3.18 12.84 -3.76
C GLU A 584 -2.14 11.81 -3.31
N ASP A 585 -1.07 12.24 -2.64
CA ASP A 585 -0.06 11.34 -2.09
C ASP A 585 -0.63 10.63 -0.86
N THR A 586 -1.14 9.42 -1.06
CA THR A 586 -1.88 8.67 -0.05
C THR A 586 -0.99 7.69 0.67
N ARG A 587 -1.14 7.58 2.00
CA ARG A 587 -0.37 6.68 2.84
C ARG A 587 -1.25 5.64 3.53
N GLY A 588 -2.13 6.09 4.41
CA GLY A 588 -3.03 5.22 5.16
C GLY A 588 -4.24 4.81 4.34
N LEU A 589 -4.65 3.58 4.55
CA LEU A 589 -5.81 2.95 3.92
C LEU A 589 -6.47 2.04 4.94
N ALA A 590 -7.78 2.21 5.15
CA ALA A 590 -8.61 1.32 5.94
C ALA A 590 -10.03 1.28 5.37
N TYR A 591 -10.78 0.21 5.71
CA TYR A 591 -12.17 0.05 5.29
C TYR A 591 -13.08 -0.42 6.42
N ALA A 592 -14.33 -0.05 6.35
CA ALA A 592 -15.40 -0.50 7.25
C ALA A 592 -16.78 -0.24 6.62
N ASP A 593 -17.79 -0.93 7.10
CA ASP A 593 -19.20 -0.56 6.87
C ASP A 593 -19.55 0.64 7.77
N LEU A 594 -19.46 1.85 7.22
CA LEU A 594 -19.61 3.09 8.00
C LEU A 594 -21.06 3.60 8.08
N ASP A 595 -21.93 3.18 7.18
CA ASP A 595 -23.33 3.62 7.15
C ASP A 595 -24.33 2.49 7.45
N GLY A 596 -23.82 1.28 7.69
CA GLY A 596 -24.59 0.13 8.14
C GLY A 596 -25.33 -0.60 7.01
N ASP A 597 -24.93 -0.41 5.75
CA ASP A 597 -25.53 -1.07 4.59
C ASP A 597 -24.85 -2.40 4.23
N GLY A 598 -23.73 -2.70 4.89
CA GLY A 598 -22.92 -3.91 4.73
C GLY A 598 -21.89 -3.82 3.60
N ALA A 599 -21.84 -2.73 2.84
CA ALA A 599 -20.77 -2.48 1.88
C ALA A 599 -19.60 -1.77 2.58
N PRO A 600 -18.36 -2.11 2.26
CA PRO A 600 -17.22 -1.42 2.84
C PRO A 600 -17.04 -0.04 2.20
N GLU A 601 -17.09 1.03 3.00
CA GLU A 601 -16.50 2.31 2.65
C GLU A 601 -14.99 2.25 2.82
N VAL A 602 -14.28 3.07 2.04
CA VAL A 602 -12.82 3.14 2.07
C VAL A 602 -12.39 4.52 2.54
N VAL A 603 -11.59 4.57 3.61
CA VAL A 603 -11.03 5.81 4.15
C VAL A 603 -9.53 5.88 3.84
N LEU A 604 -9.10 7.00 3.29
CA LEU A 604 -7.70 7.26 2.97
C LEU A 604 -7.19 8.46 3.74
N SER A 605 -5.97 8.36 4.23
CA SER A 605 -5.22 9.50 4.73
C SER A 605 -4.11 9.89 3.75
N CYS A 606 -4.02 11.18 3.45
CA CYS A 606 -3.06 11.70 2.50
C CYS A 606 -1.94 12.45 3.18
N PHE A 607 -0.72 12.25 2.68
CA PHE A 607 0.43 13.04 3.09
C PHE A 607 0.22 14.50 2.65
N ARG A 608 0.08 15.41 3.63
CA ARG A 608 -0.19 16.84 3.38
C ARG A 608 -1.43 17.10 2.53
N GLY A 609 -2.39 16.22 2.60
CA GLY A 609 -3.63 16.29 1.85
C GLY A 609 -4.86 16.07 2.72
N PRO A 610 -6.06 16.15 2.13
CA PRO A 610 -7.29 15.87 2.84
C PRO A 610 -7.43 14.39 3.18
N LEU A 611 -8.33 14.08 4.09
CA LEU A 611 -8.90 12.74 4.17
C LEU A 611 -9.82 12.51 2.97
N HIS A 612 -9.85 11.28 2.48
CA HIS A 612 -10.85 10.83 1.53
C HIS A 612 -11.72 9.75 2.15
N LEU A 613 -12.99 9.81 1.88
CA LEU A 613 -13.96 8.75 2.18
C LEU A 613 -14.67 8.38 0.89
N TYR A 614 -14.46 7.16 0.45
CA TYR A 614 -15.14 6.60 -0.71
C TYR A 614 -16.34 5.79 -0.28
N ARG A 615 -17.55 6.32 -0.54
CA ARG A 615 -18.78 5.55 -0.41
C ARG A 615 -18.83 4.47 -1.48
N ASN A 616 -19.20 3.29 -1.08
CA ASN A 616 -19.33 2.14 -1.94
C ASN A 616 -20.79 1.94 -2.38
N ALA A 617 -21.07 2.17 -3.66
CA ALA A 617 -22.42 2.02 -4.22
C ALA A 617 -22.73 0.60 -4.72
N TRP A 618 -21.81 -0.35 -4.63
CA TRP A 618 -22.13 -1.75 -4.91
C TRP A 618 -23.04 -2.40 -3.85
N GLY A 619 -23.27 -1.74 -2.71
CA GLY A 619 -24.20 -2.19 -1.66
C GLY A 619 -25.65 -2.22 -2.09
N GLU A 620 -26.06 -1.38 -3.04
CA GLU A 620 -27.44 -1.27 -3.50
C GLU A 620 -27.89 -2.52 -4.27
N GLY A 621 -28.23 -3.60 -3.54
CA GLY A 621 -28.79 -4.85 -4.09
C GLY A 621 -27.91 -6.09 -3.97
N GLY A 622 -26.72 -5.99 -3.42
CA GLY A 622 -25.84 -7.14 -3.14
C GLY A 622 -26.21 -7.80 -1.80
N GLY A 623 -26.31 -9.14 -1.80
CA GLY A 623 -26.45 -9.89 -0.55
C GLY A 623 -25.11 -9.87 0.19
N ARG A 624 -25.09 -9.37 1.41
CA ARG A 624 -23.90 -9.39 2.28
C ARG A 624 -24.28 -9.89 3.67
N VAL A 625 -23.31 -10.41 4.39
CA VAL A 625 -23.40 -10.70 5.83
C VAL A 625 -22.21 -10.01 6.50
N VAL A 626 -22.50 -9.30 7.57
CA VAL A 626 -21.49 -8.73 8.47
C VAL A 626 -21.44 -9.57 9.72
N VAL A 627 -20.25 -9.97 10.18
CA VAL A 627 -20.05 -10.75 11.40
C VAL A 627 -19.25 -9.91 12.38
N ARG A 628 -19.84 -9.60 13.53
CA ARG A 628 -19.22 -8.91 14.65
C ARG A 628 -18.99 -9.91 15.78
N LEU A 629 -17.77 -10.05 16.24
CA LEU A 629 -17.39 -11.00 17.28
C LEU A 629 -17.01 -10.28 18.58
N SER A 630 -17.29 -10.92 19.70
CA SER A 630 -16.81 -10.49 21.02
C SER A 630 -16.55 -11.71 21.88
N ALA A 631 -15.36 -11.81 22.48
CA ALA A 631 -15.06 -12.88 23.41
C ALA A 631 -15.66 -12.62 24.78
N ASP A 632 -16.20 -13.66 25.45
CA ASP A 632 -16.79 -13.57 26.81
C ASP A 632 -15.79 -13.97 27.90
N HIS A 633 -14.68 -14.59 27.49
CA HIS A 633 -13.65 -15.11 28.38
C HIS A 633 -12.28 -14.49 28.08
N GLY A 634 -11.47 -14.30 29.12
CA GLY A 634 -10.17 -13.64 28.99
C GLY A 634 -10.29 -12.11 28.89
N LEU A 635 -9.22 -11.48 28.50
CA LEU A 635 -9.13 -10.01 28.30
C LEU A 635 -9.10 -9.61 26.83
N ASN A 636 -8.97 -10.57 25.90
CA ASN A 636 -9.08 -10.34 24.47
C ASN A 636 -10.56 -10.25 24.05
N ARG A 637 -11.25 -9.19 24.49
CA ARG A 637 -12.69 -9.01 24.25
C ARG A 637 -13.03 -8.74 22.79
N ASP A 638 -12.13 -8.18 22.04
CA ASP A 638 -12.28 -7.93 20.59
C ASP A 638 -12.16 -9.23 19.77
N ALA A 639 -11.89 -10.36 20.44
CA ALA A 639 -11.69 -11.66 19.80
C ALA A 639 -10.59 -11.65 18.70
N LEU A 640 -9.49 -10.90 18.92
CA LEU A 640 -8.35 -10.88 18.01
C LEU A 640 -7.81 -12.30 17.81
N GLY A 641 -7.53 -12.68 16.56
CA GLY A 641 -7.17 -14.04 16.17
C GLY A 641 -8.35 -14.98 15.94
N ALA A 642 -9.61 -14.50 16.11
CA ALA A 642 -10.78 -15.29 15.75
C ALA A 642 -10.91 -15.38 14.22
N VAL A 643 -11.04 -16.60 13.73
CA VAL A 643 -11.17 -16.90 12.27
C VAL A 643 -12.59 -17.30 11.94
N VAL A 644 -13.16 -16.63 10.94
CA VAL A 644 -14.50 -16.93 10.42
C VAL A 644 -14.40 -17.53 9.01
N ARG A 645 -15.00 -18.71 8.84
CA ARG A 645 -15.18 -19.37 7.55
C ARG A 645 -16.64 -19.36 7.15
N LEU A 646 -16.97 -18.57 6.12
CA LEU A 646 -18.31 -18.53 5.56
C LEU A 646 -18.37 -19.36 4.30
N ARG A 647 -19.37 -20.27 4.23
CA ARG A 647 -19.66 -21.07 3.04
C ARG A 647 -20.92 -20.59 2.36
N VAL A 648 -20.84 -20.40 1.06
CA VAL A 648 -21.98 -20.03 0.22
C VAL A 648 -21.82 -20.62 -1.19
N ASN A 649 -22.82 -21.36 -1.67
CA ASN A 649 -22.80 -21.98 -3.01
C ASN A 649 -21.53 -22.79 -3.31
N GLY A 650 -21.00 -23.49 -2.30
CA GLY A 650 -19.77 -24.30 -2.41
C GLY A 650 -18.46 -23.53 -2.37
N ARG A 651 -18.48 -22.20 -2.24
CA ARG A 651 -17.28 -21.38 -1.98
C ARG A 651 -17.06 -21.24 -0.49
N VAL A 652 -15.80 -21.10 -0.10
CA VAL A 652 -15.38 -20.71 1.24
C VAL A 652 -14.79 -19.31 1.16
N GLN A 653 -15.12 -18.47 2.11
CA GLN A 653 -14.49 -17.17 2.35
C GLN A 653 -13.90 -17.19 3.75
N LEU A 654 -12.72 -16.63 3.89
CA LEU A 654 -11.94 -16.62 5.11
C LEU A 654 -11.72 -15.19 5.58
N ARG A 655 -12.02 -14.89 6.86
CA ARG A 655 -11.74 -13.61 7.50
C ARG A 655 -11.24 -13.85 8.92
N GLU A 656 -10.45 -12.93 9.42
CA GLU A 656 -9.89 -12.96 10.77
C GLU A 656 -10.00 -11.59 11.41
N VAL A 657 -10.27 -11.55 12.72
CA VAL A 657 -10.27 -10.32 13.49
C VAL A 657 -8.83 -9.93 13.81
N ARG A 658 -8.38 -8.79 13.30
CA ARG A 658 -7.01 -8.31 13.45
C ARG A 658 -6.96 -6.88 13.92
N ALA A 659 -5.96 -6.53 14.74
CA ALA A 659 -5.66 -5.16 15.13
C ALA A 659 -4.30 -4.73 14.59
N GLY A 660 -4.33 -3.83 13.61
CA GLY A 660 -3.17 -3.38 12.84
C GLY A 660 -3.04 -4.12 11.50
N SER A 661 -3.07 -3.38 10.41
CA SER A 661 -2.93 -3.88 9.04
C SER A 661 -2.44 -2.78 8.12
N SER A 662 -2.25 -3.08 6.83
CA SER A 662 -1.93 -2.10 5.81
C SER A 662 -0.62 -1.35 6.12
N TYR A 663 -0.64 -0.03 6.03
CA TYR A 663 0.43 0.87 6.42
C TYR A 663 -0.07 1.83 7.48
N LEU A 664 0.44 1.73 8.71
CA LEU A 664 0.14 2.61 9.84
C LEU A 664 -1.37 2.72 10.17
N SER A 665 -2.17 1.77 9.72
CA SER A 665 -3.63 1.87 9.72
C SER A 665 -4.28 0.63 10.33
N GLN A 666 -5.58 0.73 10.56
CA GLN A 666 -6.39 -0.38 11.04
C GLN A 666 -7.79 -0.29 10.45
N SER A 667 -8.23 -1.34 9.77
CA SER A 667 -9.61 -1.56 9.35
C SER A 667 -10.47 -2.01 10.53
N SER A 668 -11.79 -1.94 10.38
CA SER A 668 -12.73 -2.38 11.42
C SER A 668 -12.57 -3.87 11.76
N HIS A 669 -12.88 -4.22 13.01
CA HIS A 669 -12.99 -5.62 13.45
C HIS A 669 -14.23 -6.34 12.92
N ASP A 670 -15.19 -5.63 12.32
CA ASP A 670 -16.34 -6.24 11.65
C ASP A 670 -15.91 -6.96 10.36
N LEU A 671 -16.32 -8.21 10.24
CA LEU A 671 -15.94 -9.07 9.12
C LEU A 671 -17.02 -9.07 8.04
N LEU A 672 -16.70 -8.57 6.86
CA LEU A 672 -17.64 -8.38 5.75
C LEU A 672 -17.54 -9.54 4.76
N PHE A 673 -18.69 -10.13 4.41
CA PHE A 673 -18.80 -11.25 3.50
C PHE A 673 -19.81 -10.98 2.40
N GLY A 674 -19.38 -11.01 1.14
CA GLY A 674 -20.27 -10.97 0.00
C GLY A 674 -20.83 -12.32 -0.36
N LEU A 675 -22.14 -12.41 -0.63
CA LEU A 675 -22.81 -13.67 -0.98
C LEU A 675 -23.03 -13.85 -2.48
N GLY A 676 -22.63 -12.87 -3.31
CA GLY A 676 -22.71 -12.99 -4.78
C GLY A 676 -24.11 -13.23 -5.33
N GLY A 677 -25.15 -12.70 -4.67
CA GLY A 677 -26.55 -12.88 -5.06
C GLY A 677 -27.24 -14.09 -4.43
N ALA A 678 -26.56 -14.87 -3.57
CA ALA A 678 -27.22 -15.87 -2.75
C ALA A 678 -28.11 -15.18 -1.69
N LYS A 679 -29.20 -15.85 -1.32
CA LYS A 679 -30.16 -15.31 -0.34
C LYS A 679 -29.75 -15.54 1.11
N ALA A 680 -28.82 -16.45 1.34
CA ALA A 680 -28.28 -16.77 2.66
C ALA A 680 -26.88 -17.38 2.51
N ALA A 681 -26.08 -17.25 3.57
CA ALA A 681 -24.90 -18.06 3.76
C ALA A 681 -25.31 -19.46 4.22
N ASP A 682 -24.72 -20.50 3.65
CA ASP A 682 -25.05 -21.89 3.99
C ASP A 682 -24.57 -22.22 5.41
N VAL A 683 -23.34 -21.85 5.72
CA VAL A 683 -22.68 -22.09 7.02
C VAL A 683 -21.72 -20.96 7.34
N ILE A 684 -21.71 -20.51 8.59
CA ILE A 684 -20.68 -19.66 9.17
C ILE A 684 -20.05 -20.42 10.34
N GLU A 685 -18.77 -20.75 10.20
CA GLU A 685 -17.97 -21.38 11.26
C GLU A 685 -17.03 -20.32 11.87
N VAL A 686 -17.09 -20.15 13.18
CA VAL A 686 -16.20 -19.27 13.95
C VAL A 686 -15.26 -20.15 14.76
N ARG A 687 -13.95 -19.97 14.57
CA ARG A 687 -12.93 -20.48 15.47
C ARG A 687 -12.47 -19.33 16.36
N TRP A 688 -12.72 -19.45 17.65
CA TRP A 688 -12.31 -18.46 18.65
C TRP A 688 -10.80 -18.56 18.94
N PRO A 689 -10.19 -17.52 19.53
CA PRO A 689 -8.75 -17.53 19.83
C PRO A 689 -8.32 -18.66 20.77
N ASP A 690 -9.21 -19.12 21.65
CA ASP A 690 -8.96 -20.24 22.56
C ASP A 690 -9.20 -21.64 21.92
N GLY A 691 -9.52 -21.68 20.62
CA GLY A 691 -9.77 -22.89 19.83
C GLY A 691 -11.20 -23.42 19.89
N ARG A 692 -12.10 -22.84 20.69
CA ARG A 692 -13.52 -23.18 20.65
C ARG A 692 -14.12 -22.85 19.28
N ARG A 693 -15.26 -23.47 18.98
CA ARG A 693 -15.92 -23.27 17.69
C ARG A 693 -17.42 -23.09 17.86
N ASP A 694 -17.95 -22.12 17.13
CA ASP A 694 -19.38 -21.92 16.94
C ASP A 694 -19.75 -22.10 15.48
N THR A 695 -20.98 -22.52 15.21
CA THR A 695 -21.46 -22.75 13.84
C THR A 695 -22.89 -22.22 13.70
N LEU A 696 -23.10 -21.40 12.69
CA LEU A 696 -24.41 -20.88 12.31
C LEU A 696 -24.80 -21.44 10.94
N HIS A 697 -26.08 -21.67 10.73
CA HIS A 697 -26.60 -22.16 9.47
C HIS A 697 -27.66 -21.21 8.91
N ASP A 698 -27.80 -21.19 7.58
CA ASP A 698 -28.85 -20.49 6.85
C ASP A 698 -28.97 -19.00 7.27
N VAL A 699 -27.84 -18.30 7.32
CA VAL A 699 -27.82 -16.89 7.72
C VAL A 699 -28.26 -16.03 6.54
N PRO A 700 -29.40 -15.30 6.67
CA PRO A 700 -29.94 -14.52 5.55
C PRO A 700 -28.99 -13.40 5.09
N ALA A 701 -28.98 -13.12 3.80
CA ALA A 701 -28.35 -11.94 3.25
C ALA A 701 -28.96 -10.64 3.85
N GLY A 702 -28.17 -9.60 3.98
CA GLY A 702 -28.57 -8.35 4.61
C GLY A 702 -28.64 -8.42 6.13
N THR A 703 -27.78 -9.24 6.76
CA THR A 703 -27.77 -9.47 8.20
C THR A 703 -26.43 -9.05 8.82
N LEU A 704 -26.50 -8.28 9.91
CA LEU A 704 -25.42 -8.15 10.88
C LEU A 704 -25.60 -9.24 11.93
N VAL A 705 -24.65 -10.15 12.03
CA VAL A 705 -24.59 -11.20 13.06
C VAL A 705 -23.65 -10.74 14.17
N THR A 706 -24.19 -10.46 15.32
CA THR A 706 -23.36 -10.23 16.53
C THR A 706 -23.29 -11.54 17.32
N LEU A 707 -22.09 -12.08 17.44
CA LEU A 707 -21.84 -13.32 18.16
C LEU A 707 -20.91 -13.05 19.33
N VAL A 708 -21.41 -13.35 20.54
CA VAL A 708 -20.62 -13.36 21.75
C VAL A 708 -20.29 -14.81 22.07
N GLU A 709 -19.03 -15.08 22.29
CA GLU A 709 -18.49 -16.41 22.54
C GLU A 709 -19.32 -17.21 23.56
N GLY A 710 -19.75 -18.43 23.18
CA GLY A 710 -20.57 -19.29 24.04
C GLY A 710 -21.99 -18.80 24.33
N ARG A 711 -22.44 -17.70 23.69
CA ARG A 711 -23.79 -17.16 23.84
C ARG A 711 -24.59 -17.36 22.53
N LYS A 712 -25.89 -17.17 22.62
CA LYS A 712 -26.76 -17.19 21.46
C LYS A 712 -26.52 -15.93 20.62
N GLU A 713 -26.41 -16.10 19.30
CA GLU A 713 -26.23 -15.02 18.35
C GLU A 713 -27.41 -14.03 18.37
N LYS A 714 -27.10 -12.75 18.10
CA LYS A 714 -28.06 -11.71 17.76
C LYS A 714 -27.99 -11.44 16.26
N ARG A 715 -29.12 -11.33 15.60
CA ARG A 715 -29.22 -11.01 14.17
C ARG A 715 -30.02 -9.73 13.98
N ASP A 716 -29.37 -8.73 13.41
CA ASP A 716 -30.01 -7.45 13.06
C ASP A 716 -29.98 -7.31 11.52
N PHE A 717 -30.91 -6.56 10.96
CA PHE A 717 -30.87 -6.28 9.53
C PHE A 717 -29.95 -5.10 9.23
N LEU A 718 -29.15 -5.23 8.19
CA LEU A 718 -28.37 -4.14 7.64
C LEU A 718 -29.32 -3.05 7.10
N ARG A 719 -28.86 -1.81 7.14
CA ARG A 719 -29.60 -0.68 6.53
C ARG A 719 -29.68 -0.87 5.02
N ARG A 720 -30.69 -0.32 4.40
CA ARG A 720 -30.86 -0.37 2.94
C ARG A 720 -30.66 1.00 2.32
#